data_49e669ac1369cf872d86f3efb3b2c338
#
_entry.id   49e669ac1369cf872d86f3efb3b2c338
#
_cell.length_a   1.000
_cell.length_b   1.000
_cell.length_c   1.000
_cell.angle_alpha   90.00
_cell.angle_beta   90.00
_cell.angle_gamma   90.00
#
_symmetry.space_group_name_H-M   'P 1'
#
loop_
_entity.id
_entity.type
_entity.pdbx_description
1 polymer ?
#
loop_
_entity_poly.entity_id
_entity_poly.type
_entity_poly.pdbx_seq_one_letter_code
_entity_poly.pdbx_strand_id
1 'polypeptide(L)'
;MTIHKLTLVNFRQFIGEQTVYFSTDKERNVTVFVGDNTSGKTTFINAFQWILYDNTAFTDKILLNKNVANGMSVGERQSVCGTLVIEHDGMTYEISRKTDYVCSSAKYTDASGQEQDAVVKIDKSGKTISYLQSDGQTKTKIESQFEENIERILPKDLSEYFFFGGEKIGAIASKTSIKKSVTGLMGLNVLDNAMKHLKLVRKAFDSKLDYSGDSKALDYQSRITGAEAEIKACEERIKEINDQVSFYTTERDKYTAQLKAYEETAKLQKERETLIKIIEGLKSELAQSKAKVVKTFSNGGFAFFSRSLLNEALTVLQNTSDDTECVPGMEGDAIDYLLKRGKCICGTAISPGSLAEQLLKQEKKKLPPESIGTVVKRYKDDAREFLNTSEQYWQQVDDAFIAYRKVRRELEFREEELNKISKQLMGAKDSSAIERKRADAVRKIRELELDRDKQNNAIGAAKQTIKNSEASMSRHLAQNANNAKYQELLKYTDSIYTWIEETYKKREVIVKTQLEDKVNENFSRMYHGTRNIMIDDSYRVKYYDVTTEESEGLKAVKSFAFVCGLVDLAKQVISSGDSDDDEADKEFKPMYFPLVMDAPFSNMDTSHIRNVSDILPQSANQVIIAVMKKDWEPAADIMSKYVGMSYSIQKNRDTNGKEIDTMSSFVKDGE
;
A
#
# COMPACT_ATOMS: atom_id res chain seq x y z
N MET A 1 -7.02 0.46 -18.97
CA MET A 1 -6.91 -0.82 -19.69
C MET A 1 -8.31 -1.38 -19.93
N THR A 2 -8.63 -1.75 -21.19
CA THR A 2 -9.90 -2.37 -21.59
C THR A 2 -9.60 -3.64 -22.35
N ILE A 3 -10.30 -4.72 -22.07
CA ILE A 3 -10.12 -6.01 -22.75
C ILE A 3 -11.14 -6.09 -23.88
N HIS A 4 -10.66 -6.34 -25.10
CA HIS A 4 -11.52 -6.45 -26.29
C HIS A 4 -11.85 -7.90 -26.65
N LYS A 5 -10.84 -8.77 -26.61
CA LYS A 5 -10.96 -10.14 -27.13
C LYS A 5 -10.01 -11.09 -26.41
N LEU A 6 -10.48 -12.31 -26.16
CA LEU A 6 -9.67 -13.44 -25.75
C LEU A 6 -9.85 -14.58 -26.74
N THR A 7 -8.75 -15.16 -27.23
CA THR A 7 -8.74 -16.37 -28.05
C THR A 7 -7.93 -17.45 -27.33
N LEU A 8 -8.50 -18.63 -27.17
CA LEU A 8 -7.87 -19.81 -26.58
C LEU A 8 -7.83 -20.93 -27.63
N VAL A 9 -6.71 -21.61 -27.75
CA VAL A 9 -6.54 -22.76 -28.66
C VAL A 9 -6.09 -23.97 -27.85
N ASN A 10 -6.89 -25.02 -27.84
CA ASN A 10 -6.62 -26.29 -27.15
C ASN A 10 -6.28 -26.16 -25.66
N PHE A 11 -6.84 -25.14 -25.01
CA PHE A 11 -6.53 -24.80 -23.61
C PHE A 11 -7.44 -25.55 -22.64
N ARG A 12 -6.90 -26.55 -21.93
CA ARG A 12 -7.63 -27.37 -20.96
C ARG A 12 -8.89 -27.96 -21.58
N GLN A 13 -10.09 -27.68 -21.04
CA GLN A 13 -11.33 -28.18 -21.62
C GLN A 13 -11.79 -27.43 -22.89
N PHE A 14 -11.19 -26.30 -23.24
CA PHE A 14 -11.52 -25.58 -24.47
C PHE A 14 -10.73 -26.15 -25.65
N ILE A 15 -11.40 -27.01 -26.43
CA ILE A 15 -10.80 -27.67 -27.60
C ILE A 15 -10.94 -26.78 -28.85
N GLY A 16 -9.96 -26.88 -29.75
CA GLY A 16 -9.92 -26.07 -30.97
C GLY A 16 -9.69 -24.59 -30.63
N GLU A 17 -10.05 -23.72 -31.57
CA GLU A 17 -10.01 -22.27 -31.38
C GLU A 17 -11.33 -21.79 -30.80
N GLN A 18 -11.25 -21.14 -29.64
CA GLN A 18 -12.40 -20.56 -28.96
C GLN A 18 -12.14 -19.05 -28.79
N THR A 19 -12.99 -18.23 -29.37
CA THR A 19 -12.85 -16.76 -29.32
C THR A 19 -14.05 -16.13 -28.64
N VAL A 20 -13.81 -15.25 -27.68
CA VAL A 20 -14.82 -14.43 -27.03
C VAL A 20 -14.48 -12.95 -27.11
N TYR A 21 -15.50 -12.13 -27.26
CA TYR A 21 -15.40 -10.67 -27.25
C TYR A 21 -16.00 -10.14 -25.97
N PHE A 22 -15.48 -9.01 -25.50
CA PHE A 22 -15.95 -8.36 -24.29
C PHE A 22 -16.61 -7.02 -24.61
N SER A 23 -17.59 -6.65 -23.82
CA SER A 23 -18.24 -5.35 -23.97
C SER A 23 -17.25 -4.23 -23.63
N THR A 24 -17.16 -3.27 -24.53
CA THR A 24 -16.39 -2.02 -24.37
C THR A 24 -17.32 -0.80 -24.29
N ASP A 25 -18.63 -1.03 -24.28
CA ASP A 25 -19.63 0.01 -24.12
C ASP A 25 -19.58 0.57 -22.69
N LYS A 26 -19.64 1.89 -22.55
CA LYS A 26 -19.54 2.57 -21.23
C LYS A 26 -20.83 2.40 -20.38
N GLU A 27 -21.97 2.25 -21.01
CA GLU A 27 -23.27 2.09 -20.32
C GLU A 27 -23.60 0.60 -20.11
N ARG A 28 -23.19 -0.25 -21.07
CA ARG A 28 -23.37 -1.70 -21.02
C ARG A 28 -22.02 -2.42 -20.88
N ASN A 29 -21.32 -2.08 -19.82
CA ASN A 29 -19.93 -2.44 -19.57
C ASN A 29 -19.72 -3.86 -18.98
N VAL A 30 -20.77 -4.64 -18.84
CA VAL A 30 -20.73 -5.99 -18.26
C VAL A 30 -20.70 -7.05 -19.36
N THR A 31 -19.76 -7.99 -19.26
CA THR A 31 -19.80 -9.26 -19.99
C THR A 31 -20.00 -10.40 -19.01
N VAL A 32 -21.06 -11.18 -19.21
CA VAL A 32 -21.40 -12.30 -18.33
C VAL A 32 -21.18 -13.64 -19.03
N PHE A 33 -20.60 -14.58 -18.31
CA PHE A 33 -20.43 -15.98 -18.68
C PHE A 33 -21.23 -16.84 -17.71
N VAL A 34 -22.28 -17.47 -18.19
CA VAL A 34 -23.10 -18.37 -17.37
C VAL A 34 -22.72 -19.81 -17.68
N GLY A 35 -22.46 -20.61 -16.65
CA GLY A 35 -22.12 -22.04 -16.85
C GLY A 35 -22.34 -22.86 -15.60
N ASP A 36 -22.58 -24.15 -15.77
CA ASP A 36 -22.73 -25.10 -14.68
C ASP A 36 -21.41 -25.40 -13.97
N ASN A 37 -21.46 -26.16 -12.88
CA ASN A 37 -20.27 -26.63 -12.21
C ASN A 37 -19.42 -27.47 -13.17
N THR A 38 -18.10 -27.30 -13.09
CA THR A 38 -17.13 -27.99 -13.95
C THR A 38 -17.20 -27.63 -15.44
N SER A 39 -18.00 -26.63 -15.86
CA SER A 39 -18.07 -26.20 -17.28
C SER A 39 -16.80 -25.48 -17.76
N GLY A 40 -15.96 -24.95 -16.88
CA GLY A 40 -14.72 -24.29 -17.23
C GLY A 40 -14.62 -22.81 -16.86
N LYS A 41 -15.54 -22.30 -16.04
CA LYS A 41 -15.52 -20.91 -15.56
C LYS A 41 -14.16 -20.52 -14.96
N THR A 42 -13.69 -21.28 -13.99
CA THR A 42 -12.39 -21.07 -13.34
C THR A 42 -11.22 -21.23 -14.32
N THR A 43 -11.32 -22.15 -15.26
CA THR A 43 -10.30 -22.32 -16.31
C THR A 43 -10.22 -21.10 -17.22
N PHE A 44 -11.38 -20.55 -17.60
CA PHE A 44 -11.47 -19.33 -18.41
C PHE A 44 -10.82 -18.14 -17.70
N ILE A 45 -11.14 -17.92 -16.42
CA ILE A 45 -10.55 -16.82 -15.65
C ILE A 45 -9.03 -17.02 -15.43
N ASN A 46 -8.59 -18.25 -15.19
CA ASN A 46 -7.16 -18.56 -15.06
C ASN A 46 -6.38 -18.38 -16.39
N ALA A 47 -7.04 -18.40 -17.53
CA ALA A 47 -6.38 -18.13 -18.81
C ALA A 47 -5.78 -16.71 -18.86
N PHE A 48 -6.43 -15.71 -18.27
CA PHE A 48 -5.89 -14.36 -18.16
C PHE A 48 -4.57 -14.34 -17.37
N GLN A 49 -4.54 -15.02 -16.22
CA GLN A 49 -3.35 -15.11 -15.37
C GLN A 49 -2.21 -15.87 -16.08
N TRP A 50 -2.55 -16.90 -16.84
CA TRP A 50 -1.56 -17.64 -17.64
C TRP A 50 -0.98 -16.79 -18.77
N ILE A 51 -1.83 -16.15 -19.55
CA ILE A 51 -1.37 -15.32 -20.69
C ILE A 51 -0.47 -14.19 -20.21
N LEU A 52 -0.86 -13.49 -19.16
CA LEU A 52 -0.14 -12.32 -18.66
C LEU A 52 1.13 -12.70 -17.87
N TYR A 53 1.04 -13.66 -16.94
CA TYR A 53 2.09 -13.88 -15.92
C TYR A 53 2.65 -15.30 -15.86
N ASP A 54 2.25 -16.20 -16.77
CA ASP A 54 2.57 -17.63 -16.69
C ASP A 54 2.13 -18.29 -15.38
N ASN A 55 1.10 -17.74 -14.76
CA ASN A 55 0.60 -18.21 -13.48
C ASN A 55 -0.67 -19.06 -13.69
N THR A 56 -0.62 -20.30 -13.23
CA THR A 56 -1.78 -21.19 -13.23
C THR A 56 -2.04 -21.74 -11.84
N ALA A 57 -3.28 -21.64 -11.39
CA ALA A 57 -3.71 -22.22 -10.11
C ALA A 57 -4.05 -23.72 -10.22
N PHE A 58 -3.77 -24.34 -11.39
CA PHE A 58 -4.08 -25.75 -11.61
C PHE A 58 -3.11 -26.68 -10.90
N THR A 59 -3.65 -27.75 -10.32
CA THR A 59 -2.86 -28.82 -9.71
C THR A 59 -2.07 -29.56 -10.79
N ASP A 60 -2.71 -29.88 -11.93
CA ASP A 60 -2.08 -30.41 -13.12
C ASP A 60 -1.50 -29.28 -13.97
N LYS A 61 -0.20 -29.31 -14.25
CA LYS A 61 0.52 -28.29 -15.01
C LYS A 61 0.38 -28.42 -16.52
N ILE A 62 -0.23 -29.49 -17.01
CA ILE A 62 -0.48 -29.70 -18.45
C ILE A 62 -1.67 -28.85 -18.85
N LEU A 63 -1.45 -27.92 -19.79
CA LEU A 63 -2.48 -27.01 -20.30
C LEU A 63 -3.12 -27.53 -21.60
N LEU A 64 -2.50 -28.50 -22.28
CA LEU A 64 -3.04 -29.09 -23.49
C LEU A 64 -4.34 -29.82 -23.18
N ASN A 65 -5.34 -29.62 -24.02
CA ASN A 65 -6.61 -30.31 -23.94
C ASN A 65 -6.40 -31.84 -23.94
N LYS A 66 -7.03 -32.53 -22.99
CA LYS A 66 -6.84 -33.99 -22.78
C LYS A 66 -7.24 -34.81 -23.99
N ASN A 67 -8.29 -34.43 -24.71
CA ASN A 67 -8.72 -35.16 -25.91
C ASN A 67 -7.75 -34.94 -27.07
N VAL A 68 -7.19 -33.71 -27.21
CA VAL A 68 -6.13 -33.47 -28.17
C VAL A 68 -4.89 -34.33 -27.83
N ALA A 69 -4.47 -34.32 -26.55
CA ALA A 69 -3.34 -35.13 -26.11
C ALA A 69 -3.54 -36.63 -26.38
N ASN A 70 -4.72 -37.16 -26.10
CA ASN A 70 -5.06 -38.56 -26.32
C ASN A 70 -5.17 -38.94 -27.80
N GLY A 71 -5.34 -38.00 -28.69
CA GLY A 71 -5.31 -38.20 -30.14
C GLY A 71 -3.92 -38.20 -30.76
N MET A 72 -2.87 -37.83 -29.99
CA MET A 72 -1.51 -37.69 -30.51
C MET A 72 -0.77 -39.02 -30.63
N SER A 73 -0.01 -39.16 -31.68
CA SER A 73 0.98 -40.23 -31.90
C SER A 73 2.29 -39.85 -31.16
N VAL A 74 3.09 -40.86 -30.79
CA VAL A 74 4.40 -40.63 -30.15
C VAL A 74 5.30 -39.77 -31.02
N GLY A 75 5.84 -38.71 -30.49
CA GLY A 75 6.67 -37.71 -31.21
C GLY A 75 5.85 -36.59 -31.90
N GLU A 76 4.54 -36.72 -31.99
CA GLU A 76 3.67 -35.66 -32.52
C GLU A 76 3.67 -34.44 -31.61
N ARG A 77 3.52 -33.25 -32.24
CA ARG A 77 3.49 -31.97 -31.55
C ARG A 77 2.13 -31.29 -31.67
N GLN A 78 1.64 -30.76 -30.57
CA GLN A 78 0.44 -29.94 -30.52
C GLN A 78 0.68 -28.71 -29.64
N SER A 79 -0.02 -27.65 -29.92
CA SER A 79 0.19 -26.36 -29.26
C SER A 79 -1.04 -25.92 -28.47
N VAL A 80 -0.77 -25.30 -27.33
CA VAL A 80 -1.74 -24.47 -26.62
C VAL A 80 -1.40 -23.02 -26.85
N CYS A 81 -2.37 -22.20 -27.23
CA CYS A 81 -2.19 -20.79 -27.42
C CYS A 81 -3.29 -20.00 -26.69
N GLY A 82 -2.91 -18.92 -26.06
CA GLY A 82 -3.82 -17.90 -25.51
C GLY A 82 -3.43 -16.54 -26.04
N THR A 83 -4.39 -15.80 -26.61
CA THR A 83 -4.18 -14.46 -27.14
C THR A 83 -5.20 -13.51 -26.56
N LEU A 84 -4.71 -12.42 -25.96
CA LEU A 84 -5.51 -11.37 -25.35
C LEU A 84 -5.30 -10.06 -26.09
N VAL A 85 -6.38 -9.43 -26.56
CA VAL A 85 -6.35 -8.10 -27.17
C VAL A 85 -6.89 -7.10 -26.18
N ILE A 86 -6.07 -6.12 -25.86
CA ILE A 86 -6.37 -5.07 -24.88
C ILE A 86 -6.10 -3.69 -25.45
N GLU A 87 -6.80 -2.69 -24.93
CA GLU A 87 -6.48 -1.28 -25.15
C GLU A 87 -5.94 -0.69 -23.84
N HIS A 88 -4.82 0.02 -23.92
CA HIS A 88 -4.21 0.71 -22.80
C HIS A 88 -3.53 1.99 -23.28
N ASP A 89 -3.82 3.12 -22.66
CA ASP A 89 -3.32 4.46 -23.03
C ASP A 89 -3.51 4.80 -24.51
N GLY A 90 -4.67 4.44 -25.06
CA GLY A 90 -5.02 4.70 -26.46
C GLY A 90 -4.28 3.83 -27.48
N MET A 91 -3.53 2.82 -27.03
CA MET A 91 -2.87 1.84 -27.88
C MET A 91 -3.48 0.46 -27.73
N THR A 92 -3.64 -0.25 -28.85
CA THR A 92 -4.11 -1.64 -28.84
C THR A 92 -2.93 -2.60 -28.79
N TYR A 93 -2.90 -3.46 -27.80
CA TYR A 93 -1.91 -4.49 -27.60
C TYR A 93 -2.51 -5.87 -27.87
N GLU A 94 -1.78 -6.70 -28.58
CA GLU A 94 -2.04 -8.13 -28.70
C GLU A 94 -0.96 -8.89 -27.92
N ILE A 95 -1.38 -9.57 -26.86
CA ILE A 95 -0.54 -10.33 -25.93
C ILE A 95 -0.81 -11.80 -26.17
N SER A 96 0.21 -12.56 -26.56
CA SER A 96 0.06 -13.98 -26.85
C SER A 96 1.07 -14.82 -26.08
N ARG A 97 0.60 -15.95 -25.56
CA ARG A 97 1.43 -16.99 -24.96
C ARG A 97 1.12 -18.32 -25.61
N LYS A 98 2.19 -19.05 -25.99
CA LYS A 98 2.12 -20.33 -26.66
C LYS A 98 2.98 -21.35 -25.92
N THR A 99 2.48 -22.56 -25.77
CA THR A 99 3.25 -23.70 -25.24
C THR A 99 3.07 -24.89 -26.16
N ASP A 100 4.17 -25.40 -26.71
CA ASP A 100 4.19 -26.58 -27.57
C ASP A 100 4.42 -27.82 -26.71
N TYR A 101 3.64 -28.85 -26.95
CA TYR A 101 3.71 -30.14 -26.28
C TYR A 101 4.09 -31.23 -27.28
N VAL A 102 4.91 -32.17 -26.86
CA VAL A 102 5.26 -33.36 -27.61
C VAL A 102 4.74 -34.61 -26.88
N CYS A 103 4.12 -35.51 -27.61
CA CYS A 103 3.65 -36.78 -27.07
C CYS A 103 4.84 -37.72 -26.83
N SER A 104 5.03 -38.13 -25.56
CA SER A 104 6.07 -39.09 -25.15
C SER A 104 5.54 -40.51 -25.05
N SER A 105 4.22 -40.69 -24.80
CA SER A 105 3.53 -41.96 -24.81
C SER A 105 2.10 -41.75 -25.31
N ALA A 106 1.70 -42.41 -26.35
CA ALA A 106 0.33 -42.37 -26.86
C ALA A 106 -0.65 -43.05 -25.89
N LYS A 107 -1.95 -42.76 -25.99
CA LYS A 107 -3.00 -43.45 -25.22
C LYS A 107 -2.93 -44.94 -25.50
N TYR A 108 -3.00 -45.80 -24.46
CA TYR A 108 -2.99 -47.25 -24.60
C TYR A 108 -3.87 -47.92 -23.55
N THR A 109 -4.22 -49.18 -23.81
CA THR A 109 -4.91 -50.02 -22.81
C THR A 109 -3.86 -50.91 -22.16
N ASP A 110 -3.77 -50.87 -20.83
CA ASP A 110 -2.80 -51.65 -20.08
C ASP A 110 -3.20 -53.15 -19.98
N ALA A 111 -2.32 -53.96 -19.41
CA ALA A 111 -2.54 -55.41 -19.27
C ALA A 111 -3.75 -55.77 -18.37
N SER A 112 -4.25 -54.85 -17.58
CA SER A 112 -5.47 -55.02 -16.74
C SER A 112 -6.75 -54.62 -17.48
N GLY A 113 -6.65 -54.14 -18.72
CA GLY A 113 -7.77 -53.66 -19.51
C GLY A 113 -8.14 -52.19 -19.20
N GLN A 114 -7.32 -51.46 -18.44
CA GLN A 114 -7.57 -50.07 -18.09
C GLN A 114 -6.94 -49.14 -19.14
N GLU A 115 -7.72 -48.17 -19.60
CA GLU A 115 -7.21 -47.12 -20.51
C GLU A 115 -6.28 -46.18 -19.75
N GLN A 116 -5.09 -45.98 -20.29
CA GLN A 116 -4.08 -45.02 -19.83
C GLN A 116 -4.02 -43.85 -20.80
N ASP A 117 -4.12 -42.62 -20.25
CA ASP A 117 -4.06 -41.40 -21.04
C ASP A 117 -2.68 -41.20 -21.66
N ALA A 118 -2.63 -40.46 -22.76
CA ALA A 118 -1.37 -40.07 -23.38
C ALA A 118 -0.54 -39.21 -22.45
N VAL A 119 0.77 -39.42 -22.45
CA VAL A 119 1.73 -38.59 -21.69
C VAL A 119 2.37 -37.59 -22.62
N VAL A 120 2.16 -36.30 -22.34
CA VAL A 120 2.76 -35.19 -23.09
C VAL A 120 3.75 -34.43 -22.22
N LYS A 121 4.77 -33.86 -22.86
CA LYS A 121 5.79 -33.02 -22.21
C LYS A 121 5.89 -31.70 -22.94
N ILE A 122 6.24 -30.64 -22.20
CA ILE A 122 6.52 -29.34 -22.80
C ILE A 122 7.78 -29.46 -23.65
N ASP A 123 7.68 -29.07 -24.92
CA ASP A 123 8.78 -28.97 -25.87
C ASP A 123 9.33 -27.55 -25.89
N LYS A 124 8.47 -26.53 -26.12
CA LYS A 124 8.85 -25.14 -26.21
C LYS A 124 7.73 -24.25 -25.68
N SER A 125 8.10 -23.15 -25.01
CA SER A 125 7.18 -22.08 -24.68
C SER A 125 7.65 -20.78 -25.30
N GLY A 126 6.69 -19.96 -25.76
CA GLY A 126 6.92 -18.64 -26.35
C GLY A 126 5.90 -17.64 -25.86
N LYS A 127 6.28 -16.38 -25.85
CA LYS A 127 5.43 -15.26 -25.47
C LYS A 127 5.74 -14.07 -26.36
N THR A 128 4.73 -13.33 -26.77
CA THR A 128 4.89 -12.15 -27.64
C THR A 128 3.93 -11.06 -27.20
N ILE A 129 4.36 -9.83 -27.38
CA ILE A 129 3.51 -8.67 -27.28
C ILE A 129 3.69 -7.83 -28.54
N SER A 130 2.58 -7.51 -29.18
CA SER A 130 2.52 -6.66 -30.36
C SER A 130 1.63 -5.46 -30.07
N TYR A 131 1.90 -4.33 -30.70
CA TYR A 131 1.04 -3.16 -30.61
C TYR A 131 0.99 -2.42 -31.93
N LEU A 132 -0.16 -1.79 -32.23
CA LEU A 132 -0.37 -0.89 -33.35
C LEU A 132 0.13 0.50 -32.96
N GLN A 133 1.05 1.04 -33.76
CA GLN A 133 1.45 2.44 -33.62
C GLN A 133 0.43 3.36 -34.29
N SER A 134 0.51 4.65 -34.00
CA SER A 134 -0.32 5.69 -34.63
C SER A 134 -0.19 5.79 -36.13
N ASP A 135 0.88 5.20 -36.73
CA ASP A 135 1.11 5.07 -38.18
C ASP A 135 0.41 3.86 -38.81
N GLY A 136 -0.34 3.07 -38.03
CA GLY A 136 -1.04 1.88 -38.48
C GLY A 136 -0.16 0.65 -38.68
N GLN A 137 1.13 0.68 -38.29
CA GLN A 137 2.02 -0.47 -38.37
C GLN A 137 2.05 -1.23 -37.05
N THR A 138 1.87 -2.55 -37.16
CA THR A 138 2.02 -3.44 -35.98
C THR A 138 3.49 -3.67 -35.70
N LYS A 139 3.93 -3.35 -34.45
CA LYS A 139 5.29 -3.58 -34.00
C LYS A 139 5.30 -4.67 -32.95
N THR A 140 5.96 -5.78 -33.28
CA THR A 140 6.13 -6.91 -32.33
C THR A 140 7.34 -6.67 -31.47
N LYS A 141 7.18 -6.84 -30.15
CA LYS A 141 8.28 -6.79 -29.19
C LYS A 141 8.85 -8.18 -28.95
N ILE A 142 10.14 -8.22 -28.66
CA ILE A 142 10.86 -9.46 -28.39
C ILE A 142 10.49 -9.98 -26.98
N GLU A 143 10.63 -11.27 -26.79
CA GLU A 143 10.37 -11.95 -25.51
C GLU A 143 11.09 -11.34 -24.31
N SER A 144 12.30 -10.84 -24.49
CA SER A 144 13.10 -10.19 -23.44
C SER A 144 12.49 -8.90 -22.86
N GLN A 145 11.55 -8.30 -23.56
CA GLN A 145 10.83 -7.09 -23.13
C GLN A 145 9.39 -7.37 -22.71
N PHE A 146 8.97 -8.63 -22.72
CA PHE A 146 7.58 -9.01 -22.46
C PHE A 146 7.17 -8.64 -21.04
N GLU A 147 7.92 -9.07 -20.04
CA GLU A 147 7.63 -8.84 -18.61
C GLU A 147 7.57 -7.35 -18.28
N GLU A 148 8.52 -6.56 -18.78
CA GLU A 148 8.57 -5.12 -18.53
C GLU A 148 7.33 -4.41 -19.09
N ASN A 149 6.87 -4.82 -20.28
CA ASN A 149 5.66 -4.26 -20.87
C ASN A 149 4.39 -4.70 -20.12
N ILE A 150 4.30 -5.96 -19.71
CA ILE A 150 3.18 -6.43 -18.91
C ILE A 150 3.15 -5.74 -17.54
N GLU A 151 4.30 -5.60 -16.86
CA GLU A 151 4.39 -4.90 -15.59
C GLU A 151 3.97 -3.42 -15.72
N ARG A 152 4.21 -2.79 -16.86
CA ARG A 152 3.76 -1.43 -17.14
C ARG A 152 2.27 -1.33 -17.43
N ILE A 153 1.68 -2.32 -18.12
CA ILE A 153 0.25 -2.36 -18.47
C ILE A 153 -0.59 -2.74 -17.24
N LEU A 154 -0.21 -3.79 -16.54
CA LEU A 154 -0.84 -4.29 -15.34
C LEU A 154 0.20 -4.94 -14.43
N PRO A 155 0.67 -4.27 -13.37
CA PRO A 155 1.58 -4.84 -12.41
C PRO A 155 1.05 -6.13 -11.79
N LYS A 156 1.91 -7.15 -11.67
CA LYS A 156 1.53 -8.46 -11.16
C LYS A 156 0.91 -8.40 -9.76
N ASP A 157 1.46 -7.56 -8.89
CA ASP A 157 0.97 -7.36 -7.53
C ASP A 157 -0.47 -6.78 -7.50
N LEU A 158 -0.87 -6.03 -8.55
CA LEU A 158 -2.20 -5.50 -8.70
C LEU A 158 -3.19 -6.48 -9.32
N SER A 159 -2.70 -7.42 -10.14
CA SER A 159 -3.57 -8.35 -10.89
C SER A 159 -4.49 -9.16 -9.98
N GLU A 160 -4.07 -9.47 -8.75
CA GLU A 160 -4.87 -10.23 -7.78
C GLU A 160 -6.12 -9.49 -7.28
N TYR A 161 -6.19 -8.16 -7.45
CA TYR A 161 -7.35 -7.34 -7.07
C TYR A 161 -8.33 -7.14 -8.21
N PHE A 162 -7.90 -7.38 -9.45
CA PHE A 162 -8.70 -7.21 -10.65
C PHE A 162 -9.09 -8.55 -11.30
N PHE A 163 -8.33 -9.62 -11.04
CA PHE A 163 -8.56 -10.99 -11.55
C PHE A 163 -8.65 -11.96 -10.38
N PHE A 164 -9.84 -12.22 -9.86
CA PHE A 164 -10.00 -13.04 -8.66
C PHE A 164 -11.22 -13.98 -8.71
N GLY A 165 -11.16 -15.06 -7.90
CA GLY A 165 -12.28 -15.98 -7.70
C GLY A 165 -13.07 -15.66 -6.44
N GLY A 166 -14.38 -15.88 -6.47
CA GLY A 166 -15.29 -15.64 -5.35
C GLY A 166 -14.92 -16.41 -4.07
N GLU A 167 -14.32 -17.58 -4.19
CA GLU A 167 -13.81 -18.34 -3.05
C GLU A 167 -12.65 -17.61 -2.32
N LYS A 168 -11.87 -16.80 -3.04
CA LYS A 168 -10.73 -16.06 -2.52
C LYS A 168 -11.07 -14.63 -2.13
N ILE A 169 -12.26 -14.14 -2.50
CA ILE A 169 -12.61 -12.73 -2.31
C ILE A 169 -12.60 -12.35 -0.83
N GLY A 170 -13.09 -13.18 0.07
CA GLY A 170 -13.09 -12.93 1.50
C GLY A 170 -11.70 -12.70 2.12
N ALA A 171 -10.64 -13.15 1.46
CA ALA A 171 -9.26 -12.97 1.90
C ALA A 171 -8.58 -11.73 1.31
N ILE A 172 -9.15 -11.10 0.27
CA ILE A 172 -8.51 -9.97 -0.43
C ILE A 172 -8.26 -8.80 0.53
N ALA A 173 -9.26 -8.41 1.30
CA ALA A 173 -9.18 -7.27 2.22
C ALA A 173 -8.26 -7.50 3.45
N SER A 174 -7.73 -8.70 3.65
CA SER A 174 -6.88 -9.07 4.79
C SER A 174 -5.42 -9.40 4.41
N LYS A 175 -5.06 -9.33 3.12
CA LYS A 175 -3.69 -9.65 2.66
C LYS A 175 -2.66 -8.63 3.16
N THR A 176 -1.46 -9.10 3.48
CA THR A 176 -0.34 -8.26 3.94
C THR A 176 0.36 -7.48 2.82
N SER A 177 0.16 -7.87 1.55
CA SER A 177 0.77 -7.20 0.38
C SER A 177 -0.01 -5.99 -0.14
N ILE A 178 -1.17 -5.68 0.46
CA ILE A 178 -2.10 -4.64 -0.02
C ILE A 178 -1.43 -3.25 -0.10
N LYS A 179 -0.63 -2.89 0.91
CA LYS A 179 0.01 -1.56 0.98
C LYS A 179 0.76 -1.21 -0.30
N LYS A 180 1.64 -2.10 -0.77
CA LYS A 180 2.45 -1.88 -1.97
C LYS A 180 1.58 -1.74 -3.22
N SER A 181 0.52 -2.53 -3.31
CA SER A 181 -0.41 -2.49 -4.45
C SER A 181 -1.22 -1.20 -4.48
N VAL A 182 -1.76 -0.77 -3.33
CA VAL A 182 -2.53 0.49 -3.23
C VAL A 182 -1.63 1.70 -3.49
N THR A 183 -0.45 1.77 -2.87
CA THR A 183 0.49 2.88 -3.08
C THR A 183 0.98 2.93 -4.53
N GLY A 184 1.15 1.76 -5.17
CA GLY A 184 1.48 1.65 -6.60
C GLY A 184 0.37 2.19 -7.50
N LEU A 185 -0.87 1.79 -7.26
CA LEU A 185 -2.05 2.24 -8.01
C LEU A 185 -2.26 3.77 -7.89
N MET A 186 -1.96 4.34 -6.71
CA MET A 186 -2.09 5.76 -6.45
C MET A 186 -0.84 6.58 -6.87
N GLY A 187 0.09 5.99 -7.62
CA GLY A 187 1.27 6.67 -8.13
C GLY A 187 2.35 7.00 -7.09
N LEU A 188 2.20 6.58 -5.84
CA LEU A 188 3.19 6.84 -4.79
C LEU A 188 4.51 6.09 -5.01
N ASN A 189 4.52 5.06 -5.84
CA ASN A 189 5.73 4.33 -6.24
C ASN A 189 6.74 5.23 -6.99
N VAL A 190 6.30 6.28 -7.68
CA VAL A 190 7.20 7.25 -8.32
C VAL A 190 8.02 7.98 -7.27
N LEU A 191 7.38 8.44 -6.19
CA LEU A 191 8.06 9.10 -5.07
C LEU A 191 9.01 8.12 -4.34
N ASP A 192 8.57 6.87 -4.13
CA ASP A 192 9.42 5.83 -3.52
C ASP A 192 10.66 5.53 -4.39
N ASN A 193 10.48 5.41 -5.71
CA ASN A 193 11.58 5.23 -6.64
C ASN A 193 12.50 6.46 -6.70
N ALA A 194 11.95 7.67 -6.67
CA ALA A 194 12.74 8.90 -6.60
C ALA A 194 13.61 8.93 -5.34
N MET A 195 13.06 8.55 -4.18
CA MET A 195 13.83 8.44 -2.94
C MET A 195 14.96 7.40 -3.04
N LYS A 196 14.71 6.25 -3.69
CA LYS A 196 15.74 5.22 -3.92
C LYS A 196 16.86 5.76 -4.82
N HIS A 197 16.51 6.44 -5.90
CA HIS A 197 17.50 7.04 -6.82
C HIS A 197 18.30 8.15 -6.14
N LEU A 198 17.67 9.01 -5.35
CA LEU A 198 18.37 10.06 -4.59
C LEU A 198 19.37 9.48 -3.59
N LYS A 199 19.06 8.34 -2.95
CA LYS A 199 20.03 7.63 -2.12
C LYS A 199 21.28 7.19 -2.91
N LEU A 200 21.11 6.73 -4.16
CA LEU A 200 22.23 6.37 -5.03
C LEU A 200 23.04 7.61 -5.45
N VAL A 201 22.35 8.70 -5.80
CA VAL A 201 22.98 9.99 -6.14
C VAL A 201 23.77 10.54 -4.96
N ARG A 202 23.17 10.52 -3.76
CA ARG A 202 23.82 10.90 -2.51
C ARG A 202 25.12 10.12 -2.28
N LYS A 203 25.05 8.80 -2.42
CA LYS A 203 26.22 7.92 -2.30
C LYS A 203 27.30 8.23 -3.36
N ALA A 204 26.89 8.57 -4.58
CA ALA A 204 27.83 8.94 -5.64
C ALA A 204 28.53 10.29 -5.35
N PHE A 205 27.84 11.26 -4.78
CA PHE A 205 28.45 12.54 -4.35
C PHE A 205 29.33 12.36 -3.13
N ASP A 206 28.91 11.57 -2.15
CA ASP A 206 29.67 11.24 -0.96
C ASP A 206 31.02 10.57 -1.33
N SER A 207 31.02 9.66 -2.29
CA SER A 207 32.24 9.00 -2.79
C SER A 207 33.22 9.94 -3.52
N LYS A 208 32.82 11.17 -3.82
CA LYS A 208 33.67 12.20 -4.46
C LYS A 208 34.30 13.16 -3.46
N LEU A 209 33.89 13.08 -2.19
CA LEU A 209 34.50 13.88 -1.15
C LEU A 209 35.98 13.42 -0.91
N ASP A 210 36.87 14.39 -0.81
CA ASP A 210 38.23 14.16 -0.49
C ASP A 210 38.45 14.26 1.03
N TYR A 211 38.74 13.13 1.65
CA TYR A 211 39.02 13.01 3.07
C TYR A 211 40.55 13.04 3.40
N SER A 212 41.38 13.23 2.38
CA SER A 212 42.81 13.21 2.56
C SER A 212 43.27 14.39 3.44
N GLY A 213 43.99 14.05 4.52
CA GLY A 213 44.49 15.05 5.46
C GLY A 213 43.59 15.39 6.65
N ASP A 214 42.34 14.87 6.72
CA ASP A 214 41.49 15.05 7.89
C ASP A 214 41.06 13.71 8.53
N SER A 215 41.84 13.29 9.53
CA SER A 215 41.60 12.04 10.27
C SER A 215 40.27 12.03 11.01
N LYS A 216 39.70 13.22 11.39
CA LYS A 216 38.42 13.33 12.06
C LYS A 216 37.27 13.15 11.06
N ALA A 217 37.40 13.68 9.85
CA ALA A 217 36.41 13.46 8.80
C ALA A 217 36.29 11.97 8.44
N LEU A 218 37.43 11.26 8.35
CA LEU A 218 37.44 9.81 8.15
C LEU A 218 36.79 9.04 9.31
N ASP A 219 36.99 9.46 10.58
CA ASP A 219 36.32 8.85 11.73
C ASP A 219 34.81 9.04 11.65
N TYR A 220 34.32 10.25 11.31
CA TYR A 220 32.91 10.50 11.13
C TYR A 220 32.31 9.68 9.98
N GLN A 221 33.01 9.58 8.85
CA GLN A 221 32.60 8.75 7.72
C GLN A 221 32.49 7.26 8.12
N SER A 222 33.46 6.76 8.86
CA SER A 222 33.41 5.38 9.38
C SER A 222 32.20 5.15 10.30
N ARG A 223 31.85 6.12 11.16
CA ARG A 223 30.67 6.06 12.02
C ARG A 223 29.37 6.08 11.20
N ILE A 224 29.29 6.90 10.15
CA ILE A 224 28.14 6.94 9.24
C ILE A 224 27.96 5.59 8.57
N THR A 225 29.03 5.06 7.94
CA THR A 225 28.98 3.76 7.25
C THR A 225 28.60 2.62 8.21
N GLY A 226 29.13 2.65 9.44
CA GLY A 226 28.77 1.67 10.48
C GLY A 226 27.31 1.75 10.87
N ALA A 227 26.78 2.96 11.08
CA ALA A 227 25.38 3.19 11.43
C ALA A 227 24.42 2.84 10.26
N GLU A 228 24.81 3.10 9.01
CA GLU A 228 24.04 2.67 7.82
C GLU A 228 23.98 1.14 7.71
N ALA A 229 25.07 0.44 7.98
CA ALA A 229 25.10 -1.02 8.01
C ALA A 229 24.20 -1.59 9.13
N GLU A 230 24.21 -0.94 10.30
CA GLU A 230 23.35 -1.30 11.42
C GLU A 230 21.87 -1.12 11.05
N ILE A 231 21.49 0.01 10.45
CA ILE A 231 20.11 0.26 9.97
C ILE A 231 19.69 -0.86 9.02
N LYS A 232 20.52 -1.18 8.03
CA LYS A 232 20.21 -2.22 7.05
C LYS A 232 20.00 -3.59 7.71
N ALA A 233 20.87 -3.96 8.63
CA ALA A 233 20.74 -5.23 9.38
C ALA A 233 19.44 -5.27 10.21
N CYS A 234 19.09 -4.16 10.87
CA CYS A 234 17.86 -4.04 11.62
C CYS A 234 16.61 -4.12 10.70
N GLU A 235 16.65 -3.47 9.53
CA GLU A 235 15.56 -3.53 8.54
C GLU A 235 15.35 -4.95 7.99
N GLU A 236 16.41 -5.66 7.67
CA GLU A 236 16.38 -7.07 7.26
C GLU A 236 15.77 -7.94 8.38
N ARG A 237 16.21 -7.72 9.62
CA ARG A 237 15.66 -8.43 10.79
C ARG A 237 14.19 -8.12 11.02
N ILE A 238 13.73 -6.88 10.87
CA ILE A 238 12.32 -6.50 10.98
C ILE A 238 11.50 -7.22 9.91
N LYS A 239 12.00 -7.35 8.70
CA LYS A 239 11.33 -8.11 7.63
C LYS A 239 11.11 -9.57 8.04
N GLU A 240 12.16 -10.24 8.52
CA GLU A 240 12.05 -11.62 9.03
C GLU A 240 11.04 -11.75 10.17
N ILE A 241 11.07 -10.79 11.11
CA ILE A 241 10.13 -10.74 12.23
C ILE A 241 8.69 -10.63 11.72
N ASN A 242 8.43 -9.75 10.75
CA ASN A 242 7.09 -9.56 10.20
C ASN A 242 6.57 -10.84 9.51
N ASP A 243 7.43 -11.56 8.78
CA ASP A 243 7.08 -12.84 8.16
C ASP A 243 6.74 -13.90 9.22
N GLN A 244 7.53 -13.96 10.30
CA GLN A 244 7.28 -14.88 11.42
C GLN A 244 6.01 -14.53 12.20
N VAL A 245 5.75 -13.24 12.45
CA VAL A 245 4.52 -12.77 13.10
C VAL A 245 3.31 -13.15 12.25
N SER A 246 3.38 -13.00 10.95
CA SER A 246 2.31 -13.41 10.02
C SER A 246 2.06 -14.92 10.11
N PHE A 247 3.11 -15.74 10.10
CA PHE A 247 3.01 -17.18 10.25
C PHE A 247 2.34 -17.59 11.57
N TYR A 248 2.84 -17.10 12.71
CA TYR A 248 2.27 -17.45 14.00
C TYR A 248 0.86 -16.89 14.22
N THR A 249 0.52 -15.77 13.60
CA THR A 249 -0.84 -15.24 13.59
C THR A 249 -1.80 -16.20 12.87
N THR A 250 -1.41 -16.72 11.72
CA THR A 250 -2.19 -17.71 10.97
C THR A 250 -2.35 -19.01 11.77
N GLU A 251 -1.30 -19.50 12.41
CA GLU A 251 -1.36 -20.70 13.27
C GLU A 251 -2.27 -20.47 14.50
N ARG A 252 -2.18 -19.31 15.16
CA ARG A 252 -3.07 -18.93 16.25
C ARG A 252 -4.54 -18.96 15.82
N ASP A 253 -4.84 -18.38 14.67
CA ASP A 253 -6.20 -18.28 14.15
C ASP A 253 -6.76 -19.65 13.77
N LYS A 254 -5.93 -20.52 13.19
CA LYS A 254 -6.27 -21.92 12.90
C LYS A 254 -6.60 -22.70 14.18
N TYR A 255 -5.77 -22.59 15.22
CA TYR A 255 -6.04 -23.26 16.50
C TYR A 255 -7.27 -22.68 17.20
N THR A 256 -7.52 -21.37 17.05
CA THR A 256 -8.73 -20.72 17.56
C THR A 256 -9.99 -21.26 16.87
N ALA A 257 -9.96 -21.43 15.54
CA ALA A 257 -11.07 -22.03 14.79
C ALA A 257 -11.33 -23.50 15.19
N GLN A 258 -10.27 -24.28 15.43
CA GLN A 258 -10.42 -25.64 15.91
C GLN A 258 -11.07 -25.72 17.30
N LEU A 259 -10.71 -24.83 18.23
CA LEU A 259 -11.29 -24.75 19.57
C LEU A 259 -12.79 -24.40 19.56
N LYS A 260 -13.26 -23.67 18.57
CA LYS A 260 -14.69 -23.35 18.37
C LYS A 260 -15.55 -24.57 18.10
N ALA A 261 -14.97 -25.64 17.58
CA ALA A 261 -15.70 -26.88 17.26
C ALA A 261 -16.07 -27.73 18.50
N TYR A 262 -15.59 -27.35 19.69
CA TYR A 262 -15.87 -28.09 20.93
C TYR A 262 -16.97 -27.40 21.72
N GLU A 263 -18.18 -28.01 21.76
CA GLU A 263 -19.38 -27.46 22.43
C GLU A 263 -19.21 -27.24 23.94
N GLU A 264 -18.46 -28.06 24.66
CA GLU A 264 -18.23 -27.93 26.10
C GLU A 264 -17.44 -26.67 26.53
N THR A 265 -16.72 -26.08 25.59
CA THR A 265 -15.89 -24.89 25.84
C THR A 265 -16.49 -23.60 25.28
N ALA A 266 -17.65 -23.68 24.62
CA ALA A 266 -18.23 -22.57 23.87
C ALA A 266 -18.44 -21.26 24.66
N LYS A 267 -18.82 -21.35 25.94
CA LYS A 267 -19.04 -20.18 26.81
C LYS A 267 -17.71 -19.50 27.18
N LEU A 268 -16.74 -20.27 27.67
CA LEU A 268 -15.40 -19.77 27.99
C LEU A 268 -14.67 -19.26 26.77
N GLN A 269 -14.91 -19.89 25.62
CA GLN A 269 -14.37 -19.47 24.36
C GLN A 269 -14.91 -18.10 23.93
N LYS A 270 -16.22 -17.85 24.11
CA LYS A 270 -16.85 -16.56 23.83
C LYS A 270 -16.31 -15.43 24.73
N GLU A 271 -16.16 -15.72 26.03
CA GLU A 271 -15.56 -14.77 26.99
C GLU A 271 -14.12 -14.44 26.60
N ARG A 272 -13.33 -15.44 26.20
CA ARG A 272 -11.96 -15.27 25.73
C ARG A 272 -11.89 -14.39 24.47
N GLU A 273 -12.78 -14.62 23.50
CA GLU A 273 -12.82 -13.82 22.28
C GLU A 273 -13.14 -12.34 22.58
N THR A 274 -14.03 -12.10 23.52
CA THR A 274 -14.35 -10.74 23.97
C THR A 274 -13.13 -10.07 24.59
N LEU A 275 -12.40 -10.78 25.45
CA LEU A 275 -11.18 -10.26 26.06
C LEU A 275 -10.07 -9.99 25.03
N ILE A 276 -9.90 -10.86 24.04
CA ILE A 276 -8.92 -10.63 22.95
C ILE A 276 -9.21 -9.31 22.24
N LYS A 277 -10.47 -9.03 21.94
CA LYS A 277 -10.88 -7.79 21.27
C LYS A 277 -10.59 -6.55 22.11
N ILE A 278 -10.91 -6.62 23.42
CA ILE A 278 -10.60 -5.54 24.35
C ILE A 278 -9.09 -5.30 24.42
N ILE A 279 -8.28 -6.36 24.48
CA ILE A 279 -6.82 -6.29 24.50
C ILE A 279 -6.27 -5.66 23.21
N GLU A 280 -6.81 -6.00 22.05
CA GLU A 280 -6.42 -5.39 20.77
C GLU A 280 -6.73 -3.89 20.74
N GLY A 281 -7.90 -3.49 21.22
CA GLY A 281 -8.27 -2.08 21.39
C GLY A 281 -7.31 -1.33 22.32
N LEU A 282 -7.03 -1.92 23.50
CA LEU A 282 -6.12 -1.34 24.49
C LEU A 282 -4.67 -1.26 23.96
N LYS A 283 -4.21 -2.18 23.13
CA LYS A 283 -2.90 -2.12 22.48
C LYS A 283 -2.82 -0.94 21.51
N SER A 284 -3.87 -0.70 20.74
CA SER A 284 -3.96 0.48 19.87
C SER A 284 -3.94 1.79 20.68
N GLU A 285 -4.74 1.85 21.74
CA GLU A 285 -4.79 3.01 22.64
C GLU A 285 -3.45 3.23 23.36
N LEU A 286 -2.77 2.16 23.75
CA LEU A 286 -1.42 2.23 24.34
C LEU A 286 -0.41 2.83 23.37
N ALA A 287 -0.46 2.43 22.10
CA ALA A 287 0.42 2.98 21.07
C ALA A 287 0.16 4.48 20.87
N GLN A 288 -1.11 4.90 20.82
CA GLN A 288 -1.48 6.32 20.69
C GLN A 288 -1.05 7.14 21.92
N SER A 289 -1.30 6.62 23.13
CA SER A 289 -0.90 7.31 24.38
C SER A 289 0.62 7.39 24.51
N LYS A 290 1.37 6.35 24.11
CA LYS A 290 2.83 6.39 24.02
C LYS A 290 3.31 7.47 23.06
N ALA A 291 2.73 7.53 21.85
CA ALA A 291 3.05 8.56 20.86
C ALA A 291 2.75 9.98 21.38
N LYS A 292 1.64 10.13 22.14
CA LYS A 292 1.27 11.40 22.79
C LYS A 292 2.32 11.80 23.82
N VAL A 293 2.79 10.90 24.67
CA VAL A 293 3.86 11.17 25.66
C VAL A 293 5.12 11.66 24.95
N VAL A 294 5.56 10.92 23.92
CA VAL A 294 6.77 11.27 23.14
C VAL A 294 6.61 12.65 22.49
N LYS A 295 5.47 12.90 21.86
CA LYS A 295 5.18 14.19 21.21
C LYS A 295 5.17 15.34 22.22
N THR A 296 4.49 15.17 23.36
CA THR A 296 4.42 16.20 24.40
C THR A 296 5.81 16.45 24.99
N PHE A 297 6.59 15.39 25.25
CA PHE A 297 7.95 15.52 25.75
C PHE A 297 8.86 16.24 24.77
N SER A 298 8.76 15.93 23.46
CA SER A 298 9.63 16.54 22.45
C SER A 298 9.28 18.00 22.16
N ASN A 299 7.99 18.38 22.22
CA ASN A 299 7.55 19.71 21.78
C ASN A 299 7.91 20.86 22.74
N GLY A 300 8.11 20.59 24.01
CA GLY A 300 8.42 21.62 25.01
C GLY A 300 9.74 21.37 25.77
N GLY A 301 10.42 20.28 25.49
CA GLY A 301 11.59 19.84 26.23
C GLY A 301 12.71 20.86 26.23
N PHE A 302 12.98 21.50 25.10
CA PHE A 302 14.01 22.54 25.02
C PHE A 302 13.74 23.69 25.99
N ALA A 303 12.52 24.25 26.00
CA ALA A 303 12.15 25.35 26.87
C ALA A 303 12.31 24.99 28.37
N PHE A 304 11.91 23.74 28.72
CA PHE A 304 12.01 23.27 30.10
C PHE A 304 13.46 23.01 30.52
N PHE A 305 14.25 22.28 29.73
CA PHE A 305 15.61 21.91 30.12
C PHE A 305 16.61 23.07 29.99
N SER A 306 16.35 24.04 29.14
CA SER A 306 17.15 25.27 29.02
C SER A 306 16.79 26.35 30.06
N ARG A 307 15.80 26.12 30.92
CA ARG A 307 15.27 27.09 31.90
C ARG A 307 16.35 27.73 32.75
N SER A 308 17.29 26.94 33.28
CA SER A 308 18.40 27.44 34.08
C SER A 308 19.29 28.37 33.31
N LEU A 309 19.66 27.97 32.08
CA LEU A 309 20.49 28.77 31.18
C LEU A 309 19.79 30.04 30.71
N LEU A 310 18.50 29.97 30.43
CA LEU A 310 17.69 31.13 30.02
C LEU A 310 17.59 32.16 31.15
N ASN A 311 17.38 31.71 32.41
CA ASN A 311 17.36 32.58 33.56
C ASN A 311 18.73 33.22 33.82
N GLU A 312 19.82 32.46 33.73
CA GLU A 312 21.18 32.96 33.83
C GLU A 312 21.47 34.01 32.74
N ALA A 313 21.12 33.69 31.50
CA ALA A 313 21.27 34.61 30.37
C ALA A 313 20.47 35.92 30.57
N LEU A 314 19.22 35.80 31.01
CA LEU A 314 18.40 36.99 31.33
C LEU A 314 19.01 37.82 32.47
N THR A 315 19.61 37.18 33.50
CA THR A 315 20.26 37.85 34.62
C THR A 315 21.51 38.63 34.13
N VAL A 316 22.33 37.99 33.29
CA VAL A 316 23.51 38.64 32.68
C VAL A 316 23.08 39.85 31.82
N LEU A 317 21.99 39.70 31.08
CA LEU A 317 21.49 40.72 30.17
C LEU A 317 20.63 41.80 30.87
N GLN A 318 20.29 41.65 32.19
CA GLN A 318 19.56 42.69 32.92
C GLN A 318 20.26 44.04 32.99
N ASN A 319 21.59 44.02 33.04
CA ASN A 319 22.42 45.23 33.13
C ASN A 319 22.87 45.79 31.76
N THR A 320 22.47 45.14 30.67
CA THR A 320 22.68 45.72 29.34
C THR A 320 21.59 46.76 29.11
N SER A 321 21.99 48.00 28.94
CA SER A 321 21.08 49.11 28.64
C SER A 321 20.21 48.74 27.43
N ASP A 322 18.90 48.73 27.63
CA ASP A 322 17.91 48.66 26.54
C ASP A 322 17.94 50.01 25.80
N ASP A 323 19.11 50.36 25.28
CA ASP A 323 19.34 51.59 24.50
C ASP A 323 18.66 51.48 23.12
N THR A 324 17.37 51.16 23.16
CA THR A 324 16.55 50.97 22.00
C THR A 324 15.19 51.60 22.16
N GLU A 325 15.18 52.92 22.29
CA GLU A 325 14.06 53.70 21.79
C GLU A 325 14.05 53.67 20.25
N CYS A 326 13.86 52.50 19.67
CA CYS A 326 13.64 52.35 18.24
C CYS A 326 12.16 52.06 17.98
N VAL A 327 11.69 52.44 16.79
CA VAL A 327 10.29 52.15 16.38
C VAL A 327 10.11 50.62 16.24
N PRO A 328 9.18 50.01 16.99
CA PRO A 328 8.99 48.55 16.91
C PRO A 328 8.67 48.09 15.50
N GLY A 329 9.34 47.04 15.03
CA GLY A 329 9.12 46.44 13.71
C GLY A 329 9.75 47.22 12.54
N MET A 330 10.51 48.25 12.79
CA MET A 330 11.26 48.97 11.74
C MET A 330 12.58 48.26 11.47
N GLU A 331 12.87 48.04 10.20
CA GLU A 331 14.14 47.43 9.73
C GLU A 331 15.02 48.48 9.06
N GLY A 332 16.34 48.27 9.04
CA GLY A 332 17.30 49.19 8.43
C GLY A 332 16.98 49.49 6.96
N ASP A 333 16.53 48.46 6.22
CA ASP A 333 16.11 48.57 4.82
C ASP A 333 14.90 49.49 4.62
N ALA A 334 13.98 49.52 5.59
CA ALA A 334 12.84 50.41 5.56
C ALA A 334 13.28 51.88 5.66
N ILE A 335 14.27 52.16 6.51
CA ILE A 335 14.86 53.53 6.62
C ILE A 335 15.60 53.89 5.35
N ASP A 336 16.40 53.01 4.77
CA ASP A 336 17.08 53.24 3.50
C ASP A 336 16.11 53.54 2.36
N TYR A 337 14.99 52.82 2.33
CA TYR A 337 13.91 53.08 1.38
C TYR A 337 13.33 54.49 1.55
N LEU A 338 13.05 54.90 2.81
CA LEU A 338 12.51 56.25 3.08
C LEU A 338 13.50 57.37 2.69
N LEU A 339 14.78 57.17 2.99
CA LEU A 339 15.86 58.06 2.59
C LEU A 339 15.97 58.18 1.07
N LYS A 340 15.92 57.06 0.35
CA LYS A 340 15.96 57.00 -1.12
C LYS A 340 14.71 57.62 -1.75
N ARG A 341 13.54 57.41 -1.15
CA ARG A 341 12.25 57.95 -1.58
C ARG A 341 12.18 59.47 -1.39
N GLY A 342 12.98 60.06 -0.49
CA GLY A 342 12.98 61.49 -0.18
C GLY A 342 11.72 61.97 0.53
N LYS A 343 10.86 61.06 1.04
CA LYS A 343 9.62 61.42 1.71
C LYS A 343 9.26 60.40 2.79
N CYS A 344 9.01 60.84 4.00
CA CYS A 344 8.57 60.02 5.14
C CYS A 344 7.14 59.51 4.95
N ILE A 345 6.76 58.45 5.67
CA ILE A 345 5.39 57.91 5.70
C ILE A 345 4.38 58.96 6.16
N CYS A 346 4.76 59.81 7.11
CA CYS A 346 3.92 60.94 7.59
C CYS A 346 3.80 62.11 6.59
N GLY A 347 4.45 62.01 5.43
CA GLY A 347 4.40 63.07 4.40
C GLY A 347 5.53 64.10 4.45
N THR A 348 6.37 64.09 5.49
CA THR A 348 7.50 65.03 5.63
C THR A 348 8.54 64.77 4.54
N ALA A 349 9.01 65.83 3.87
CA ALA A 349 10.09 65.75 2.88
C ALA A 349 11.44 65.48 3.57
N ILE A 350 12.19 64.53 3.03
CA ILE A 350 13.53 64.15 3.48
C ILE A 350 14.51 64.65 2.41
N SER A 351 15.08 65.82 2.65
CA SER A 351 16.11 66.39 1.77
C SER A 351 17.50 66.16 2.36
N PRO A 352 18.55 66.03 1.53
CA PRO A 352 19.92 65.93 2.03
C PRO A 352 20.28 67.06 2.98
N GLY A 353 20.78 66.74 4.19
CA GLY A 353 21.09 67.70 5.25
C GLY A 353 19.91 68.09 6.14
N SER A 354 18.69 67.69 5.86
CA SER A 354 17.50 67.95 6.67
C SER A 354 17.53 67.31 8.05
N LEU A 355 16.82 67.91 9.02
CA LEU A 355 16.64 67.29 10.34
C LEU A 355 16.01 65.90 10.25
N ALA A 356 15.05 65.70 9.33
CA ALA A 356 14.40 64.44 9.08
C ALA A 356 15.39 63.35 8.62
N GLU A 357 16.32 63.68 7.74
CA GLU A 357 17.40 62.77 7.32
C GLU A 357 18.31 62.39 8.50
N GLN A 358 18.71 63.42 9.27
CA GLN A 358 19.61 63.19 10.43
C GLN A 358 18.96 62.28 11.47
N LEU A 359 17.67 62.51 11.79
CA LEU A 359 16.92 61.67 12.73
C LEU A 359 16.75 60.26 12.21
N LEU A 360 16.44 60.05 10.93
CA LEU A 360 16.33 58.72 10.34
C LEU A 360 17.68 57.99 10.33
N LYS A 361 18.79 58.67 10.05
CA LYS A 361 20.13 58.10 10.14
C LYS A 361 20.55 57.78 11.57
N GLN A 362 20.10 58.55 12.56
CA GLN A 362 20.31 58.23 13.97
C GLN A 362 19.49 57.01 14.38
N GLU A 363 18.24 56.95 13.93
CA GLU A 363 17.38 55.79 14.20
C GLU A 363 17.92 54.52 13.58
N LYS A 364 18.45 54.58 12.33
CA LYS A 364 19.10 53.45 11.67
C LYS A 364 20.26 52.84 12.49
N LYS A 365 21.06 53.71 13.17
CA LYS A 365 22.17 53.23 14.02
C LYS A 365 21.72 52.44 15.23
N LYS A 366 20.44 52.57 15.64
CA LYS A 366 19.85 51.78 16.71
C LYS A 366 19.30 50.44 16.27
N LEU A 367 19.29 50.17 14.95
CA LEU A 367 18.75 48.94 14.36
C LEU A 367 19.88 47.94 13.98
N PRO A 368 19.60 46.65 13.95
CA PRO A 368 20.53 45.67 13.45
C PRO A 368 20.90 45.95 11.96
N PRO A 369 22.13 45.70 11.51
CA PRO A 369 23.28 45.15 12.25
C PRO A 369 24.11 46.17 13.05
N GLU A 370 23.79 47.46 13.00
CA GLU A 370 24.59 48.50 13.64
C GLU A 370 24.39 48.58 15.16
N SER A 371 23.23 48.11 15.67
CA SER A 371 22.95 48.03 17.11
C SER A 371 22.64 46.64 17.57
N ILE A 372 23.35 46.17 18.58
CA ILE A 372 23.11 44.87 19.25
C ILE A 372 21.86 44.95 20.15
N GLY A 373 21.44 46.14 20.59
CA GLY A 373 20.36 46.30 21.56
C GLY A 373 19.01 45.72 21.14
N THR A 374 18.64 45.83 19.84
CA THR A 374 17.40 45.23 19.32
C THR A 374 17.43 43.72 19.35
N VAL A 375 18.61 43.13 19.06
CA VAL A 375 18.81 41.67 19.11
C VAL A 375 18.71 41.17 20.56
N VAL A 376 19.31 41.90 21.48
CA VAL A 376 19.24 41.58 22.93
C VAL A 376 17.83 41.70 23.45
N LYS A 377 17.07 42.73 23.07
CA LYS A 377 15.66 42.91 23.45
C LYS A 377 14.82 41.75 22.95
N ARG A 378 14.93 41.43 21.66
CA ARG A 378 14.22 40.28 21.06
C ARG A 378 14.56 38.99 21.77
N TYR A 379 15.84 38.76 22.05
CA TYR A 379 16.27 37.59 22.80
C TYR A 379 15.67 37.54 24.23
N LYS A 380 15.62 38.66 24.92
CA LYS A 380 14.98 38.77 26.25
C LYS A 380 13.49 38.43 26.18
N ASP A 381 12.78 38.93 25.16
CA ASP A 381 11.36 38.68 24.97
C ASP A 381 11.10 37.22 24.60
N ASP A 382 11.85 36.64 23.66
CA ASP A 382 11.81 35.24 23.28
C ASP A 382 12.15 34.32 24.50
N ALA A 383 13.18 34.66 25.27
CA ALA A 383 13.57 33.90 26.45
C ALA A 383 12.47 33.91 27.55
N ARG A 384 11.79 35.04 27.76
CA ARG A 384 10.65 35.12 28.67
C ARG A 384 9.46 34.29 28.19
N GLU A 385 9.17 34.32 26.90
CA GLU A 385 8.12 33.50 26.31
C GLU A 385 8.43 32.01 26.47
N PHE A 386 9.67 31.57 26.24
CA PHE A 386 10.11 30.20 26.50
C PHE A 386 9.98 29.82 27.97
N LEU A 387 10.32 30.72 28.91
CA LEU A 387 10.18 30.45 30.33
C LEU A 387 8.72 30.30 30.76
N ASN A 388 7.83 31.15 30.25
CA ASN A 388 6.39 31.07 30.51
C ASN A 388 5.80 29.75 29.97
N THR A 389 6.19 29.37 28.77
CA THR A 389 5.74 28.10 28.16
C THR A 389 6.25 26.88 28.94
N SER A 390 7.42 27.00 29.59
CA SER A 390 8.04 25.91 30.35
C SER A 390 7.32 25.58 31.66
N GLU A 391 6.51 26.51 32.23
CA GLU A 391 5.86 26.28 33.50
C GLU A 391 4.81 25.17 33.49
N GLN A 392 4.05 25.07 32.39
CA GLN A 392 3.00 24.05 32.24
C GLN A 392 3.52 22.77 31.59
N TYR A 393 4.73 22.80 31.03
CA TYR A 393 5.28 21.68 30.25
C TYR A 393 5.30 20.35 31.04
N TRP A 394 5.86 20.40 32.26
CA TRP A 394 6.02 19.17 33.03
C TRP A 394 4.69 18.56 33.44
N GLN A 395 3.70 19.41 33.74
CA GLN A 395 2.36 18.94 34.05
C GLN A 395 1.71 18.26 32.83
N GLN A 396 1.87 18.81 31.62
CA GLN A 396 1.37 18.20 30.40
C GLN A 396 2.05 16.86 30.10
N VAL A 397 3.36 16.76 30.36
CA VAL A 397 4.11 15.50 30.24
C VAL A 397 3.62 14.48 31.26
N ASP A 398 3.43 14.90 32.52
CA ASP A 398 2.98 14.02 33.61
C ASP A 398 1.55 13.53 33.34
N ASP A 399 0.64 14.40 32.94
CA ASP A 399 -0.73 14.04 32.55
C ASP A 399 -0.75 13.01 31.40
N ALA A 400 0.06 13.24 30.39
CA ALA A 400 0.19 12.32 29.27
C ALA A 400 0.77 10.96 29.72
N PHE A 401 1.74 10.99 30.64
CA PHE A 401 2.36 9.79 31.19
C PHE A 401 1.43 9.02 32.13
N ILE A 402 0.64 9.73 32.93
CA ILE A 402 -0.41 9.12 33.78
C ILE A 402 -1.45 8.42 32.90
N ALA A 403 -1.91 9.07 31.83
CA ALA A 403 -2.83 8.46 30.88
C ALA A 403 -2.23 7.19 30.24
N TYR A 404 -0.98 7.24 29.77
CA TYR A 404 -0.26 6.07 29.27
C TYR A 404 -0.19 4.93 30.30
N ARG A 405 0.17 5.24 31.55
CA ARG A 405 0.26 4.23 32.62
C ARG A 405 -1.09 3.61 32.97
N LYS A 406 -2.18 4.39 32.86
CA LYS A 406 -3.54 3.88 33.07
C LYS A 406 -3.92 2.83 32.05
N VAL A 407 -3.72 3.13 30.77
CA VAL A 407 -4.00 2.19 29.67
C VAL A 407 -3.11 0.95 29.80
N ARG A 408 -1.83 1.12 30.14
CA ARG A 408 -0.90 0.00 30.32
C ARG A 408 -1.36 -0.95 31.42
N ARG A 409 -1.78 -0.41 32.58
CA ARG A 409 -2.29 -1.24 33.71
C ARG A 409 -3.57 -1.98 33.34
N GLU A 410 -4.47 -1.32 32.60
CA GLU A 410 -5.69 -1.97 32.14
C GLU A 410 -5.37 -3.10 31.18
N LEU A 411 -4.42 -2.89 30.26
CA LEU A 411 -3.95 -3.94 29.34
C LEU A 411 -3.37 -5.13 30.09
N GLU A 412 -2.47 -4.89 31.06
CA GLU A 412 -1.85 -5.94 31.89
C GLU A 412 -2.94 -6.74 32.64
N PHE A 413 -3.94 -6.06 33.21
CA PHE A 413 -5.06 -6.70 33.89
C PHE A 413 -5.88 -7.60 32.98
N ARG A 414 -6.23 -7.12 31.77
CA ARG A 414 -6.99 -7.92 30.78
C ARG A 414 -6.19 -9.10 30.23
N GLU A 415 -4.88 -8.94 30.05
CA GLU A 415 -4.00 -10.04 29.67
C GLU A 415 -3.92 -11.12 30.76
N GLU A 416 -3.96 -10.75 32.05
CA GLU A 416 -4.06 -11.71 33.15
C GLU A 416 -5.40 -12.45 33.18
N GLU A 417 -6.52 -11.76 32.93
CA GLU A 417 -7.84 -12.40 32.81
C GLU A 417 -7.86 -13.40 31.64
N LEU A 418 -7.34 -13.01 30.49
CA LEU A 418 -7.23 -13.87 29.33
C LEU A 418 -6.40 -15.13 29.64
N ASN A 419 -5.32 -14.96 30.39
CA ASN A 419 -4.46 -16.08 30.80
C ASN A 419 -5.17 -17.05 31.77
N LYS A 420 -6.02 -16.53 32.69
CA LYS A 420 -6.86 -17.36 33.57
C LYS A 420 -7.85 -18.19 32.76
N ILE A 421 -8.58 -17.58 31.83
CA ILE A 421 -9.53 -18.30 30.96
C ILE A 421 -8.81 -19.32 30.08
N SER A 422 -7.65 -18.97 29.55
CA SER A 422 -6.83 -19.90 28.73
C SER A 422 -6.37 -21.12 29.54
N LYS A 423 -6.03 -20.94 30.83
CA LYS A 423 -5.70 -22.05 31.74
C LYS A 423 -6.90 -22.97 32.02
N GLN A 424 -8.10 -22.40 32.16
CA GLN A 424 -9.34 -23.18 32.31
C GLN A 424 -9.66 -24.00 31.08
N LEU A 425 -9.47 -23.45 29.88
CA LEU A 425 -9.63 -24.13 28.61
C LEU A 425 -8.63 -25.29 28.42
N MET A 426 -7.41 -25.18 28.99
CA MET A 426 -6.42 -26.25 28.99
C MET A 426 -6.84 -27.47 29.80
N GLY A 427 -7.76 -27.34 30.74
CA GLY A 427 -8.27 -28.46 31.58
C GLY A 427 -9.33 -29.32 30.90
N ALA A 428 -9.92 -28.87 29.80
CA ALA A 428 -10.91 -29.66 29.05
C ALA A 428 -10.20 -30.76 28.22
N LYS A 429 -10.60 -32.03 28.40
CA LYS A 429 -9.84 -33.18 27.92
C LYS A 429 -9.50 -33.21 26.43
N ASP A 430 -10.35 -32.63 25.56
CA ASP A 430 -10.15 -32.71 24.10
C ASP A 430 -9.55 -31.44 23.48
N SER A 431 -9.59 -30.30 24.18
CA SER A 431 -9.08 -29.02 23.67
C SER A 431 -7.71 -28.62 24.21
N SER A 432 -7.19 -29.33 25.24
CA SER A 432 -5.97 -28.91 25.95
C SER A 432 -4.71 -28.84 25.08
N ALA A 433 -4.56 -29.76 24.15
CA ALA A 433 -3.41 -29.81 23.25
C ALA A 433 -3.44 -28.65 22.20
N ILE A 434 -4.64 -28.33 21.74
CA ILE A 434 -4.86 -27.24 20.77
C ILE A 434 -4.65 -25.88 21.46
N GLU A 435 -5.16 -25.76 22.70
CA GLU A 435 -4.99 -24.52 23.48
C GLU A 435 -3.51 -24.25 23.83
N ARG A 436 -2.72 -25.30 24.12
CA ARG A 436 -1.27 -25.16 24.31
C ARG A 436 -0.59 -24.61 23.06
N LYS A 437 -0.88 -25.18 21.90
CA LYS A 437 -0.32 -24.71 20.63
C LYS A 437 -0.72 -23.27 20.32
N ARG A 438 -1.97 -22.89 20.62
CA ARG A 438 -2.43 -21.52 20.48
C ARG A 438 -1.69 -20.57 21.41
N ALA A 439 -1.54 -20.94 22.69
CA ALA A 439 -0.82 -20.15 23.69
C ALA A 439 0.66 -19.97 23.31
N ASP A 440 1.29 -21.02 22.77
CA ASP A 440 2.67 -20.94 22.28
C ASP A 440 2.79 -19.99 21.08
N ALA A 441 1.83 -19.99 20.16
CA ALA A 441 1.80 -19.06 19.03
C ALA A 441 1.66 -17.60 19.52
N VAL A 442 0.77 -17.34 20.50
CA VAL A 442 0.60 -16.00 21.09
C VAL A 442 1.87 -15.54 21.78
N ARG A 443 2.54 -16.42 22.53
CA ARG A 443 3.82 -16.10 23.20
C ARG A 443 4.89 -15.73 22.16
N LYS A 444 4.99 -16.50 21.06
CA LYS A 444 5.93 -16.24 19.99
C LYS A 444 5.67 -14.90 19.29
N ILE A 445 4.43 -14.56 19.02
CA ILE A 445 4.06 -13.25 18.49
C ILE A 445 4.57 -12.13 19.41
N ARG A 446 4.32 -12.25 20.73
CA ARG A 446 4.75 -11.24 21.69
C ARG A 446 6.28 -11.10 21.77
N GLU A 447 7.01 -12.21 21.75
CA GLU A 447 8.49 -12.19 21.73
C GLU A 447 9.02 -11.48 20.47
N LEU A 448 8.42 -11.75 19.32
CA LEU A 448 8.80 -11.13 18.04
C LEU A 448 8.44 -9.64 17.99
N GLU A 449 7.30 -9.24 18.52
CA GLU A 449 6.91 -7.81 18.62
C GLU A 449 7.88 -7.03 19.50
N LEU A 450 8.32 -7.60 20.61
CA LEU A 450 9.36 -6.99 21.48
C LEU A 450 10.72 -6.89 20.76
N ASP A 451 11.09 -7.90 19.97
CA ASP A 451 12.32 -7.84 19.16
C ASP A 451 12.20 -6.74 18.09
N ARG A 452 11.07 -6.64 17.40
CA ARG A 452 10.80 -5.56 16.43
C ARG A 452 10.94 -4.17 17.06
N ASP A 453 10.42 -3.96 18.26
CA ASP A 453 10.54 -2.69 18.96
C ASP A 453 12.01 -2.36 19.30
N LYS A 454 12.82 -3.36 19.67
CA LYS A 454 14.26 -3.19 19.88
C LYS A 454 14.98 -2.78 18.59
N GLN A 455 14.66 -3.43 17.46
CA GLN A 455 15.24 -3.10 16.16
C GLN A 455 14.87 -1.68 15.74
N ASN A 456 13.62 -1.25 15.93
CA ASN A 456 13.18 0.11 15.64
C ASN A 456 13.91 1.16 16.49
N ASN A 457 14.16 0.87 17.76
CA ASN A 457 14.93 1.75 18.64
C ASN A 457 16.38 1.85 18.21
N ALA A 458 17.02 0.73 17.79
CA ALA A 458 18.36 0.72 17.22
C ALA A 458 18.46 1.56 15.94
N ILE A 459 17.48 1.43 15.03
CA ILE A 459 17.37 2.28 13.84
C ILE A 459 17.31 3.76 14.23
N GLY A 460 16.52 4.11 15.24
CA GLY A 460 16.42 5.49 15.74
C GLY A 460 17.75 6.03 16.24
N ALA A 461 18.47 5.25 17.03
CA ALA A 461 19.79 5.61 17.55
C ALA A 461 20.83 5.74 16.43
N ALA A 462 20.85 4.80 15.49
CA ALA A 462 21.76 4.82 14.36
C ALA A 462 21.50 6.05 13.46
N LYS A 463 20.25 6.40 13.18
CA LYS A 463 19.87 7.63 12.43
C LYS A 463 20.36 8.90 13.15
N GLN A 464 20.26 8.94 14.47
CA GLN A 464 20.77 10.08 15.25
C GLN A 464 22.32 10.16 15.17
N THR A 465 23.00 9.01 15.20
CA THR A 465 24.44 8.93 15.02
C THR A 465 24.88 9.45 13.65
N ILE A 466 24.16 9.06 12.58
CA ILE A 466 24.40 9.56 11.23
C ILE A 466 24.27 11.08 11.21
N LYS A 467 23.14 11.61 11.66
CA LYS A 467 22.85 13.05 11.67
C LYS A 467 23.93 13.87 12.40
N ASN A 468 24.34 13.41 13.59
CA ASN A 468 25.38 14.08 14.37
C ASN A 468 26.75 14.00 13.70
N SER A 469 27.08 12.85 13.11
CA SER A 469 28.35 12.64 12.41
C SER A 469 28.43 13.46 11.12
N GLU A 470 27.36 13.52 10.34
CA GLU A 470 27.24 14.34 9.12
C GLU A 470 27.41 15.83 9.43
N ALA A 471 26.73 16.33 10.48
CA ALA A 471 26.87 17.72 10.90
C ALA A 471 28.31 18.06 11.33
N SER A 472 29.00 17.14 12.01
CA SER A 472 30.39 17.33 12.43
C SER A 472 31.36 17.21 11.26
N MET A 473 31.16 16.22 10.39
CA MET A 473 31.95 16.01 9.17
C MET A 473 31.86 17.19 8.23
N SER A 474 30.67 17.75 8.01
CA SER A 474 30.48 18.93 7.15
C SER A 474 31.30 20.14 7.59
N ARG A 475 31.46 20.36 8.91
CA ARG A 475 32.29 21.45 9.45
C ARG A 475 33.76 21.25 9.15
N HIS A 476 34.27 20.00 9.19
CA HIS A 476 35.66 19.67 8.88
C HIS A 476 35.96 19.78 7.37
N LEU A 477 35.09 19.24 6.54
CA LEU A 477 35.25 19.21 5.09
C LEU A 477 35.07 20.61 4.41
N ALA A 478 34.39 21.54 5.07
CA ALA A 478 34.18 22.90 4.55
C ALA A 478 35.47 23.70 4.34
N GLN A 479 36.58 23.26 4.90
CA GLN A 479 37.88 23.91 4.74
C GLN A 479 38.57 23.58 3.41
N ASN A 480 38.11 22.58 2.68
CA ASN A 480 38.64 22.18 1.38
C ASN A 480 37.72 22.68 0.24
N ALA A 481 38.22 23.54 -0.62
CA ALA A 481 37.48 24.15 -1.73
C ALA A 481 36.87 23.11 -2.71
N ASN A 482 37.55 21.98 -2.93
CA ASN A 482 37.03 20.90 -3.77
C ASN A 482 35.84 20.18 -3.13
N ASN A 483 35.79 20.06 -1.82
CA ASN A 483 34.69 19.46 -1.09
C ASN A 483 33.47 20.36 -1.02
N ALA A 484 33.64 21.68 -1.04
CA ALA A 484 32.55 22.64 -0.93
C ALA A 484 31.45 22.41 -1.97
N LYS A 485 31.82 22.13 -3.23
CA LYS A 485 30.89 21.81 -4.31
C LYS A 485 30.07 20.53 -4.01
N TYR A 486 30.73 19.46 -3.61
CA TYR A 486 30.04 18.18 -3.34
C TYR A 486 29.20 18.24 -2.06
N GLN A 487 29.63 19.01 -1.07
CA GLN A 487 28.83 19.27 0.13
C GLN A 487 27.56 20.06 -0.19
N GLU A 488 27.63 21.03 -1.10
CA GLU A 488 26.45 21.76 -1.56
C GLU A 488 25.49 20.83 -2.32
N LEU A 489 26.01 19.98 -3.21
CA LEU A 489 25.22 18.97 -3.92
C LEU A 489 24.58 17.95 -2.96
N LEU A 490 25.27 17.53 -1.93
CA LEU A 490 24.74 16.67 -0.87
C LEU A 490 23.60 17.36 -0.13
N LYS A 491 23.76 18.62 0.28
CA LYS A 491 22.69 19.41 0.93
C LYS A 491 21.44 19.53 0.05
N TYR A 492 21.60 19.82 -1.25
CA TYR A 492 20.48 19.83 -2.19
C TYR A 492 19.81 18.47 -2.29
N THR A 493 20.60 17.39 -2.41
CA THR A 493 20.08 16.03 -2.49
C THR A 493 19.28 15.66 -1.23
N ASP A 494 19.80 16.00 -0.04
CA ASP A 494 19.15 15.73 1.24
C ASP A 494 17.87 16.57 1.39
N SER A 495 17.90 17.84 0.95
CA SER A 495 16.71 18.71 0.96
C SER A 495 15.61 18.18 0.04
N ILE A 496 15.96 17.74 -1.17
CA ILE A 496 15.02 17.15 -2.13
C ILE A 496 14.47 15.83 -1.56
N TYR A 497 15.35 14.99 -1.00
CA TYR A 497 14.95 13.73 -0.38
C TYR A 497 13.94 13.96 0.76
N THR A 498 14.23 14.88 1.65
CA THR A 498 13.35 15.23 2.79
C THR A 498 12.00 15.75 2.29
N TRP A 499 12.01 16.64 1.29
CA TRP A 499 10.78 17.15 0.69
C TRP A 499 9.93 16.03 0.06
N ILE A 500 10.57 15.11 -0.69
CA ILE A 500 9.87 13.96 -1.28
C ILE A 500 9.33 13.03 -0.19
N GLU A 501 10.10 12.76 0.86
CA GLU A 501 9.68 11.90 1.98
C GLU A 501 8.47 12.50 2.73
N GLU A 502 8.49 13.79 3.00
CA GLU A 502 7.36 14.49 3.62
C GLU A 502 6.13 14.50 2.70
N THR A 503 6.33 14.73 1.42
CA THR A 503 5.27 14.70 0.41
C THR A 503 4.67 13.31 0.31
N TYR A 504 5.49 12.26 0.30
CA TYR A 504 5.04 10.86 0.33
C TYR A 504 4.18 10.59 1.56
N LYS A 505 4.66 10.94 2.77
CA LYS A 505 3.92 10.73 4.02
C LYS A 505 2.58 11.49 4.04
N LYS A 506 2.56 12.74 3.59
CA LYS A 506 1.32 13.53 3.49
C LYS A 506 0.33 12.89 2.50
N ARG A 507 0.78 12.53 1.31
CA ARG A 507 -0.07 11.87 0.29
C ARG A 507 -0.54 10.49 0.74
N GLU A 508 0.30 9.70 1.41
CA GLU A 508 -0.08 8.39 1.95
C GLU A 508 -1.25 8.49 2.93
N VAL A 509 -1.23 9.48 3.84
CA VAL A 509 -2.34 9.73 4.78
C VAL A 509 -3.61 10.12 4.04
N ILE A 510 -3.52 11.03 3.06
CA ILE A 510 -4.67 11.46 2.26
C ILE A 510 -5.27 10.28 1.50
N VAL A 511 -4.46 9.51 0.80
CA VAL A 511 -4.88 8.31 0.04
C VAL A 511 -5.55 7.29 0.95
N LYS A 512 -4.99 7.05 2.14
CA LYS A 512 -5.57 6.11 3.10
C LYS A 512 -6.94 6.59 3.58
N THR A 513 -7.09 7.86 3.94
CA THR A 513 -8.36 8.43 4.39
C THR A 513 -9.41 8.40 3.26
N GLN A 514 -9.05 8.83 2.06
CA GLN A 514 -9.96 8.80 0.91
C GLN A 514 -10.37 7.37 0.54
N LEU A 515 -9.44 6.40 0.64
CA LEU A 515 -9.77 4.99 0.42
C LEU A 515 -10.74 4.48 1.48
N GLU A 516 -10.53 4.81 2.76
CA GLU A 516 -11.42 4.43 3.85
C GLU A 516 -12.83 5.01 3.65
N ASP A 517 -12.93 6.27 3.25
CA ASP A 517 -14.21 6.93 2.94
C ASP A 517 -14.93 6.22 1.78
N LYS A 518 -14.23 5.93 0.68
CA LYS A 518 -14.81 5.23 -0.48
C LYS A 518 -15.21 3.80 -0.17
N VAL A 519 -14.41 3.10 0.62
CA VAL A 519 -14.73 1.74 1.05
C VAL A 519 -15.97 1.74 1.96
N ASN A 520 -16.09 2.70 2.89
CA ASN A 520 -17.26 2.83 3.74
C ASN A 520 -18.52 3.25 2.94
N GLU A 521 -18.40 4.14 1.96
CA GLU A 521 -19.47 4.51 1.06
C GLU A 521 -20.02 3.27 0.31
N ASN A 522 -19.14 2.50 -0.33
CA ASN A 522 -19.52 1.27 -1.03
C ASN A 522 -20.05 0.19 -0.07
N PHE A 523 -19.42 0.04 1.10
CA PHE A 523 -19.84 -0.93 2.10
C PHE A 523 -21.25 -0.63 2.64
N SER A 524 -21.58 0.62 2.94
CA SER A 524 -22.89 1.02 3.41
C SER A 524 -24.01 0.78 2.39
N ARG A 525 -23.68 0.82 1.09
CA ARG A 525 -24.62 0.49 0.00
C ARG A 525 -24.78 -1.03 -0.18
N MET A 526 -23.74 -1.80 0.11
CA MET A 526 -23.74 -3.28 -0.04
C MET A 526 -24.27 -4.00 1.20
N TYR A 527 -24.16 -3.39 2.39
CA TYR A 527 -24.47 -3.98 3.69
C TYR A 527 -25.58 -3.21 4.42
N HIS A 528 -26.61 -3.89 4.86
CA HIS A 528 -27.77 -3.28 5.53
C HIS A 528 -27.61 -3.03 7.04
N GLY A 529 -26.47 -3.36 7.63
CA GLY A 529 -26.21 -3.16 9.06
C GLY A 529 -25.52 -1.83 9.36
N THR A 530 -25.21 -1.59 10.64
CA THR A 530 -24.61 -0.34 11.15
C THR A 530 -23.09 -0.40 11.31
N ARG A 531 -22.41 -1.41 10.74
CA ARG A 531 -20.96 -1.56 10.88
C ARG A 531 -20.22 -0.58 9.99
N ASN A 532 -19.14 -0.03 10.52
CA ASN A 532 -18.19 0.79 9.77
C ASN A 532 -16.85 0.08 9.64
N ILE A 533 -16.16 0.36 8.56
CA ILE A 533 -14.87 -0.19 8.20
C ILE A 533 -13.78 0.84 8.52
N MET A 534 -12.65 0.36 9.04
CA MET A 534 -11.40 1.11 9.14
C MET A 534 -10.29 0.45 8.32
N ILE A 535 -9.36 1.24 7.83
CA ILE A 535 -8.18 0.77 7.12
C ILE A 535 -6.95 1.01 8.00
N ASP A 536 -6.24 -0.06 8.37
CA ASP A 536 -5.03 0.05 9.20
C ASP A 536 -3.82 0.56 8.39
N ASP A 537 -2.67 0.79 9.05
CA ASP A 537 -1.44 1.30 8.39
C ASP A 537 -0.80 0.32 7.40
N SER A 538 -1.25 -0.92 7.40
CA SER A 538 -0.91 -1.93 6.39
C SER A 538 -1.96 -2.04 5.28
N TYR A 539 -2.92 -1.12 5.24
CA TYR A 539 -4.06 -1.09 4.31
C TYR A 539 -5.00 -2.28 4.43
N ARG A 540 -4.98 -3.02 5.57
CA ARG A 540 -5.93 -4.09 5.83
C ARG A 540 -7.25 -3.52 6.32
N VAL A 541 -8.33 -4.12 5.83
CA VAL A 541 -9.70 -3.70 6.15
C VAL A 541 -10.17 -4.37 7.43
N LYS A 542 -10.56 -3.58 8.42
CA LYS A 542 -11.08 -4.02 9.72
C LYS A 542 -12.41 -3.31 10.01
N TYR A 543 -13.15 -3.80 11.01
CA TYR A 543 -14.34 -3.09 11.51
C TYR A 543 -13.97 -2.24 12.74
N TYR A 544 -14.64 -1.12 12.90
CA TYR A 544 -14.54 -0.33 14.14
C TYR A 544 -15.13 -1.10 15.34
N ASP A 545 -16.27 -1.78 15.12
CA ASP A 545 -16.97 -2.54 16.17
C ASP A 545 -16.65 -4.03 16.07
N VAL A 546 -15.87 -4.53 17.03
CA VAL A 546 -15.31 -5.89 17.01
C VAL A 546 -16.10 -6.82 17.95
N THR A 547 -17.42 -6.95 17.78
CA THR A 547 -18.21 -7.74 18.75
C THR A 547 -18.81 -9.04 18.23
N THR A 548 -18.80 -9.30 16.92
CA THR A 548 -19.43 -10.49 16.35
C THR A 548 -18.61 -11.13 15.24
N GLU A 549 -18.73 -12.46 15.12
CA GLU A 549 -18.12 -13.21 14.04
C GLU A 549 -18.58 -12.71 12.67
N GLU A 550 -17.65 -12.70 11.75
CA GLU A 550 -17.90 -12.32 10.37
C GLU A 550 -18.31 -13.55 9.56
N SER A 551 -19.53 -13.52 8.99
CA SER A 551 -19.96 -14.57 8.06
C SER A 551 -19.16 -14.53 6.76
N GLU A 552 -19.07 -15.63 6.02
CA GLU A 552 -18.39 -15.66 4.72
C GLU A 552 -18.99 -14.65 3.72
N GLY A 553 -20.30 -14.48 3.73
CA GLY A 553 -20.99 -13.47 2.92
C GLY A 553 -20.55 -12.05 3.29
N LEU A 554 -20.42 -11.75 4.57
CA LEU A 554 -19.98 -10.42 5.04
C LEU A 554 -18.50 -10.16 4.71
N LYS A 555 -17.64 -11.18 4.78
CA LYS A 555 -16.23 -11.10 4.31
C LYS A 555 -16.17 -10.78 2.83
N ALA A 556 -17.04 -11.39 2.02
CA ALA A 556 -17.14 -11.13 0.60
C ALA A 556 -17.59 -9.68 0.33
N VAL A 557 -18.66 -9.22 0.99
CA VAL A 557 -19.16 -7.83 0.87
C VAL A 557 -18.07 -6.81 1.24
N LYS A 558 -17.35 -7.03 2.35
CA LYS A 558 -16.23 -6.18 2.77
C LYS A 558 -15.14 -6.10 1.70
N SER A 559 -14.80 -7.23 1.11
CA SER A 559 -13.77 -7.29 0.07
C SER A 559 -14.23 -6.66 -1.25
N PHE A 560 -15.51 -6.79 -1.62
CA PHE A 560 -16.09 -6.06 -2.75
C PHE A 560 -16.07 -4.55 -2.51
N ALA A 561 -16.52 -4.11 -1.33
CA ALA A 561 -16.46 -2.70 -0.97
C ALA A 561 -15.04 -2.13 -1.07
N PHE A 562 -14.03 -2.92 -0.64
CA PHE A 562 -12.62 -2.54 -0.77
C PHE A 562 -12.18 -2.44 -2.23
N VAL A 563 -12.46 -3.45 -3.06
CA VAL A 563 -12.08 -3.45 -4.48
C VAL A 563 -12.78 -2.30 -5.22
N CYS A 564 -14.09 -2.11 -5.00
CA CYS A 564 -14.83 -0.99 -5.58
C CYS A 564 -14.29 0.37 -5.11
N GLY A 565 -14.02 0.52 -3.79
CA GLY A 565 -13.43 1.73 -3.23
C GLY A 565 -12.06 2.04 -3.80
N LEU A 566 -11.23 1.01 -4.06
CA LEU A 566 -9.93 1.16 -4.71
C LEU A 566 -10.06 1.66 -6.16
N VAL A 567 -11.01 1.11 -6.91
CA VAL A 567 -11.29 1.52 -8.29
C VAL A 567 -11.86 2.94 -8.33
N ASP A 568 -12.80 3.26 -7.42
CA ASP A 568 -13.40 4.60 -7.35
C ASP A 568 -12.39 5.67 -6.96
N LEU A 569 -11.48 5.35 -6.03
CA LEU A 569 -10.38 6.25 -5.66
C LEU A 569 -9.44 6.48 -6.86
N ALA A 570 -9.10 5.42 -7.60
CA ALA A 570 -8.29 5.54 -8.81
C ALA A 570 -8.94 6.49 -9.84
N LYS A 571 -10.26 6.46 -10.00
CA LYS A 571 -11.00 7.39 -10.88
C LYS A 571 -10.94 8.85 -10.40
N GLN A 572 -11.02 9.11 -9.08
CA GLN A 572 -11.05 10.47 -8.52
C GLN A 572 -9.72 11.20 -8.67
N VAL A 573 -8.61 10.50 -8.53
CA VAL A 573 -7.26 11.07 -8.77
C VAL A 573 -7.14 11.64 -10.18
N ILE A 574 -7.98 11.18 -11.14
CA ILE A 574 -8.04 11.69 -12.52
C ILE A 574 -8.76 13.03 -12.62
N SER A 575 -9.95 13.10 -11.99
CA SER A 575 -10.81 14.28 -12.15
C SER A 575 -10.26 15.51 -11.44
N SER A 576 -9.39 15.34 -10.44
CA SER A 576 -8.69 16.43 -9.77
C SER A 576 -7.45 16.93 -10.53
N GLY A 577 -6.94 16.19 -11.51
CA GLY A 577 -5.82 16.58 -12.38
C GLY A 577 -6.21 17.49 -13.56
N ASP A 578 -7.50 17.77 -13.73
CA ASP A 578 -8.01 18.69 -14.77
C ASP A 578 -8.00 20.18 -14.35
N SER A 579 -7.50 20.51 -13.16
CA SER A 579 -7.27 21.90 -12.76
C SER A 579 -5.97 22.42 -13.37
N ASP A 580 -6.06 23.51 -14.15
CA ASP A 580 -5.03 24.11 -14.98
C ASP A 580 -3.77 24.65 -14.27
N ASP A 581 -3.59 24.45 -12.96
CA ASP A 581 -2.61 25.18 -12.16
C ASP A 581 -1.35 24.44 -11.72
N ASP A 582 -1.20 23.12 -11.99
CA ASP A 582 0.05 22.42 -11.63
C ASP A 582 0.54 21.48 -12.75
N GLU A 583 1.61 21.91 -13.47
CA GLU A 583 2.29 21.06 -14.47
C GLU A 583 2.85 19.74 -13.89
N ALA A 584 3.07 19.69 -12.58
CA ALA A 584 3.57 18.50 -11.87
C ALA A 584 2.52 17.37 -11.74
N ASP A 585 1.22 17.69 -11.76
CA ASP A 585 0.14 16.70 -11.66
C ASP A 585 -0.23 16.05 -13.02
N LYS A 586 0.28 16.58 -14.15
CA LYS A 586 -0.01 16.05 -15.49
C LYS A 586 0.71 14.72 -15.81
N GLU A 587 1.71 14.32 -15.02
CA GLU A 587 2.45 13.05 -15.21
C GLU A 587 1.80 11.84 -14.52
N PHE A 588 0.82 12.03 -13.67
CA PHE A 588 0.11 10.94 -12.97
C PHE A 588 -1.17 10.57 -13.69
N LYS A 589 -1.07 9.88 -14.83
CA LYS A 589 -2.23 9.27 -15.49
C LYS A 589 -2.65 8.03 -14.72
N PRO A 590 -3.87 7.99 -14.21
CA PRO A 590 -4.36 6.83 -13.50
C PRO A 590 -4.72 5.70 -14.43
N MET A 591 -4.52 4.50 -13.96
CA MET A 591 -4.74 3.28 -14.71
C MET A 591 -6.13 2.73 -14.39
N TYR A 592 -7.01 2.66 -15.40
CA TYR A 592 -8.27 1.93 -15.28
C TYR A 592 -8.02 0.45 -15.56
N PHE A 593 -8.55 -0.42 -14.70
CA PHE A 593 -8.45 -1.86 -14.88
C PHE A 593 -9.84 -2.49 -14.95
N PRO A 594 -10.02 -3.53 -15.79
CA PRO A 594 -11.25 -4.31 -15.80
C PRO A 594 -11.32 -5.20 -14.56
N LEU A 595 -12.53 -5.42 -14.04
CA LEU A 595 -12.79 -6.44 -13.02
C LEU A 595 -13.14 -7.76 -13.69
N VAL A 596 -12.35 -8.80 -13.45
CA VAL A 596 -12.54 -10.15 -14.02
C VAL A 596 -12.71 -11.13 -12.87
N MET A 597 -13.89 -11.72 -12.75
CA MET A 597 -14.29 -12.44 -11.54
C MET A 597 -14.86 -13.83 -11.84
N ASP A 598 -14.35 -14.85 -11.12
CA ASP A 598 -14.90 -16.20 -11.12
C ASP A 598 -15.85 -16.41 -9.95
N ALA A 599 -17.08 -16.77 -10.22
CA ALA A 599 -18.13 -17.06 -9.25
C ALA A 599 -18.24 -16.01 -8.10
N PRO A 600 -18.33 -14.70 -8.42
CA PRO A 600 -18.24 -13.63 -7.41
C PRO A 600 -19.31 -13.73 -6.32
N PHE A 601 -20.45 -14.36 -6.58
CA PHE A 601 -21.61 -14.41 -5.69
C PHE A 601 -21.74 -15.70 -4.88
N SER A 602 -20.80 -16.66 -5.01
CA SER A 602 -20.93 -18.03 -4.49
C SER A 602 -21.15 -18.15 -2.98
N ASN A 603 -20.72 -17.17 -2.19
CA ASN A 603 -20.81 -17.17 -0.72
C ASN A 603 -21.78 -16.11 -0.17
N MET A 604 -22.66 -15.55 -1.01
CA MET A 604 -23.57 -14.48 -0.65
C MET A 604 -25.02 -14.96 -0.62
N ASP A 605 -25.81 -14.35 0.25
CA ASP A 605 -27.26 -14.45 0.18
C ASP A 605 -27.84 -13.57 -0.93
N THR A 606 -29.11 -13.79 -1.28
CA THR A 606 -29.79 -13.09 -2.37
C THR A 606 -29.81 -11.56 -2.18
N SER A 607 -29.88 -11.07 -0.94
CA SER A 607 -29.92 -9.63 -0.67
C SER A 607 -28.56 -8.98 -0.95
N HIS A 608 -27.47 -9.61 -0.51
CA HIS A 608 -26.12 -9.17 -0.80
C HIS A 608 -25.77 -9.25 -2.28
N ILE A 609 -26.21 -10.33 -2.98
CA ILE A 609 -26.04 -10.46 -4.44
C ILE A 609 -26.67 -9.25 -5.15
N ARG A 610 -27.92 -8.90 -4.81
CA ARG A 610 -28.61 -7.75 -5.43
C ARG A 610 -27.88 -6.44 -5.20
N ASN A 611 -27.44 -6.17 -3.97
CA ASN A 611 -26.74 -4.93 -3.64
C ASN A 611 -25.40 -4.80 -4.35
N VAL A 612 -24.60 -5.88 -4.34
CA VAL A 612 -23.30 -5.92 -5.03
C VAL A 612 -23.52 -5.77 -6.55
N SER A 613 -24.55 -6.40 -7.09
CA SER A 613 -24.89 -6.33 -8.51
C SER A 613 -25.28 -4.93 -9.01
N ASP A 614 -25.81 -4.08 -8.15
CA ASP A 614 -26.09 -2.68 -8.49
C ASP A 614 -24.82 -1.82 -8.53
N ILE A 615 -23.84 -2.10 -7.66
CA ILE A 615 -22.67 -1.25 -7.47
C ILE A 615 -21.54 -1.62 -8.45
N LEU A 616 -21.30 -2.91 -8.68
CA LEU A 616 -20.19 -3.39 -9.51
C LEU A 616 -20.09 -2.72 -10.89
N PRO A 617 -21.18 -2.63 -11.70
CA PRO A 617 -21.11 -2.00 -13.01
C PRO A 617 -20.82 -0.49 -12.96
N GLN A 618 -21.17 0.16 -11.84
CA GLN A 618 -20.95 1.59 -11.65
C GLN A 618 -19.52 1.88 -11.22
N SER A 619 -18.88 0.95 -10.45
CA SER A 619 -17.54 1.12 -9.92
C SER A 619 -16.46 0.85 -10.93
N ALA A 620 -16.61 -0.04 -11.91
CA ALA A 620 -15.59 -0.37 -12.90
C ALA A 620 -15.99 0.03 -14.32
N ASN A 621 -15.01 0.39 -15.15
CA ASN A 621 -15.26 0.72 -16.56
C ASN A 621 -15.58 -0.51 -17.41
N GLN A 622 -15.14 -1.69 -16.97
CA GLN A 622 -15.44 -2.97 -17.60
C GLN A 622 -15.52 -4.05 -16.53
N VAL A 623 -16.55 -4.88 -16.59
CA VAL A 623 -16.79 -5.98 -15.67
C VAL A 623 -16.98 -7.27 -16.46
N ILE A 624 -16.20 -8.28 -16.15
CA ILE A 624 -16.26 -9.62 -16.76
C ILE A 624 -16.52 -10.60 -15.63
N ILE A 625 -17.66 -11.28 -15.66
CA ILE A 625 -18.05 -12.24 -14.62
C ILE A 625 -18.34 -13.61 -15.20
N ALA A 626 -17.84 -14.64 -14.54
CA ALA A 626 -18.22 -16.01 -14.79
C ALA A 626 -19.03 -16.54 -13.60
N VAL A 627 -20.31 -16.89 -13.80
CA VAL A 627 -21.25 -17.20 -12.71
C VAL A 627 -21.98 -18.50 -12.95
N MET A 628 -22.52 -19.11 -11.89
CA MET A 628 -23.48 -20.19 -12.00
C MET A 628 -24.87 -19.63 -12.26
N LYS A 629 -25.73 -20.39 -12.97
CA LYS A 629 -27.09 -19.99 -13.28
C LYS A 629 -27.87 -19.57 -12.04
N LYS A 630 -27.79 -20.35 -10.95
CA LYS A 630 -28.47 -20.07 -9.69
C LYS A 630 -28.05 -18.75 -9.03
N ASP A 631 -26.78 -18.34 -9.20
CA ASP A 631 -26.22 -17.11 -8.62
C ASP A 631 -26.46 -15.92 -9.55
N TRP A 632 -26.65 -16.18 -10.86
CA TRP A 632 -26.98 -15.17 -11.86
C TRP A 632 -28.43 -14.71 -11.77
N GLU A 633 -29.39 -15.62 -11.51
CA GLU A 633 -30.81 -15.31 -11.45
C GLU A 633 -31.14 -14.09 -10.56
N PRO A 634 -30.68 -14.01 -9.29
CA PRO A 634 -30.93 -12.84 -8.45
C PRO A 634 -30.14 -11.58 -8.89
N ALA A 635 -29.02 -11.73 -9.59
CA ALA A 635 -28.22 -10.63 -10.11
C ALA A 635 -28.78 -10.07 -11.41
N ALA A 636 -29.37 -10.92 -12.24
CA ALA A 636 -29.88 -10.57 -13.57
C ALA A 636 -30.93 -9.47 -13.53
N ASP A 637 -31.84 -9.47 -12.54
CA ASP A 637 -32.86 -8.44 -12.37
C ASP A 637 -32.29 -7.02 -12.36
N ILE A 638 -31.07 -6.87 -11.84
CA ILE A 638 -30.41 -5.57 -11.65
C ILE A 638 -29.36 -5.33 -12.74
N MET A 639 -28.52 -6.35 -13.02
CA MET A 639 -27.37 -6.21 -13.90
C MET A 639 -27.72 -6.26 -15.39
N SER A 640 -28.86 -6.82 -15.80
CA SER A 640 -29.22 -6.98 -17.22
C SER A 640 -29.15 -5.68 -18.03
N LYS A 641 -29.49 -4.54 -17.42
CA LYS A 641 -29.39 -3.22 -18.06
C LYS A 641 -27.95 -2.82 -18.41
N TYR A 642 -26.96 -3.37 -17.69
CA TYR A 642 -25.51 -3.11 -17.90
C TYR A 642 -24.84 -4.19 -18.75
N VAL A 643 -25.52 -5.31 -19.07
CA VAL A 643 -24.94 -6.38 -19.87
C VAL A 643 -24.86 -5.96 -21.34
N GLY A 644 -23.64 -5.88 -21.86
CA GLY A 644 -23.36 -5.64 -23.25
C GLY A 644 -23.13 -6.94 -24.03
N MET A 645 -22.56 -7.96 -23.38
CA MET A 645 -22.34 -9.28 -23.97
C MET A 645 -22.65 -10.39 -22.96
N SER A 646 -23.25 -11.48 -23.45
CA SER A 646 -23.59 -12.66 -22.67
C SER A 646 -23.16 -13.93 -23.41
N TYR A 647 -22.59 -14.84 -22.65
CA TYR A 647 -22.13 -16.16 -23.13
C TYR A 647 -22.54 -17.26 -22.16
N SER A 648 -22.89 -18.42 -22.74
CA SER A 648 -23.02 -19.68 -22.01
C SER A 648 -21.76 -20.51 -22.16
N ILE A 649 -21.18 -21.02 -21.06
CA ILE A 649 -20.12 -22.02 -21.09
C ILE A 649 -20.75 -23.38 -21.00
N GLN A 650 -20.79 -24.11 -22.11
CA GLN A 650 -21.48 -25.39 -22.25
C GLN A 650 -20.47 -26.54 -22.41
N LYS A 651 -20.73 -27.67 -21.74
CA LYS A 651 -20.01 -28.92 -22.01
C LYS A 651 -20.47 -29.49 -23.33
N ASN A 652 -19.52 -29.92 -24.13
CA ASN A 652 -19.85 -30.66 -25.35
C ASN A 652 -20.45 -32.01 -25.02
N ARG A 653 -21.30 -32.56 -25.88
CA ARG A 653 -21.95 -33.85 -25.70
C ARG A 653 -21.44 -34.87 -26.70
N ASP A 654 -21.36 -36.12 -26.30
CA ASP A 654 -21.04 -37.24 -27.19
C ASP A 654 -22.23 -37.58 -28.10
N THR A 655 -22.04 -38.55 -28.98
CA THR A 655 -23.08 -39.05 -29.90
C THR A 655 -24.31 -39.60 -29.20
N ASN A 656 -24.19 -39.94 -27.90
CA ASN A 656 -25.27 -40.47 -27.06
C ASN A 656 -25.92 -39.37 -26.18
N GLY A 657 -25.52 -38.10 -26.37
CA GLY A 657 -26.03 -36.95 -25.63
C GLY A 657 -25.44 -36.80 -24.21
N LYS A 658 -24.43 -37.57 -23.82
CA LYS A 658 -23.75 -37.48 -22.52
C LYS A 658 -22.70 -36.39 -22.58
N GLU A 659 -22.59 -35.57 -21.52
CA GLU A 659 -21.61 -34.53 -21.38
C GLU A 659 -20.18 -35.06 -21.30
N ILE A 660 -19.27 -34.42 -22.02
CA ILE A 660 -17.84 -34.74 -22.02
C ILE A 660 -17.14 -33.74 -21.11
N ASP A 661 -16.67 -34.18 -19.93
CA ASP A 661 -16.05 -33.31 -18.92
C ASP A 661 -14.75 -32.60 -19.38
N THR A 662 -14.12 -33.10 -20.44
CA THR A 662 -12.87 -32.58 -20.99
C THR A 662 -13.07 -31.64 -22.18
N MET A 663 -14.33 -31.34 -22.55
CA MET A 663 -14.66 -30.51 -23.69
C MET A 663 -15.74 -29.49 -23.36
N SER A 664 -15.40 -28.21 -23.47
CA SER A 664 -16.32 -27.09 -23.32
C SER A 664 -16.19 -26.08 -24.43
N SER A 665 -17.25 -25.35 -24.69
CA SER A 665 -17.28 -24.26 -25.67
C SER A 665 -18.03 -23.03 -25.15
N PHE A 666 -17.67 -21.88 -25.69
CA PHE A 666 -18.40 -20.64 -25.46
C PHE A 666 -19.50 -20.52 -26.53
N VAL A 667 -20.73 -20.31 -26.08
CA VAL A 667 -21.88 -20.04 -26.95
C VAL A 667 -22.38 -18.64 -26.62
N LYS A 668 -22.43 -17.76 -27.63
CA LYS A 668 -22.95 -16.42 -27.43
C LYS A 668 -24.47 -16.45 -27.34
N ASP A 669 -25.04 -15.85 -26.30
CA ASP A 669 -26.47 -15.84 -26.10
C ASP A 669 -27.13 -14.93 -27.16
N GLY A 670 -28.13 -15.45 -27.87
CA GLY A 670 -28.84 -14.71 -28.94
C GLY A 670 -28.37 -15.00 -30.37
N GLU A 671 -27.43 -15.95 -30.57
CA GLU A 671 -27.06 -16.53 -31.88
C GLU A 671 -27.65 -17.92 -32.06
#